data_c37599b954246d9b153cd726321f5207
#
_entry.id   c37599b954246d9b153cd726321f5207
#
_cell.length_a   1.000
_cell.length_b   1.000
_cell.length_c   1.000
_cell.angle_alpha   90.00
_cell.angle_beta   90.00
_cell.angle_gamma   90.00
#
_symmetry.space_group_name_H-M   'P 1'
#
loop_
_entity.id
_entity.type
_entity.pdbx_description
1 polymer ?
#
loop_
_entity_poly.entity_id
_entity_poly.type
_entity_poly.pdbx_seq_one_letter_code
_entity_poly.pdbx_strand_id
1 'polypeptide(L)'
;MGLSARAPRWGAPGLLLAIALHPALCTPASASLPPARRDYCVLGAGPAGLQMAYFLQRARRDYAVFERAARPGSFFTRFPRHRKLISINKRYTGKANAEFNLRHDWNSLLSHDPGLLFRHYSGAYFPDASDMVRYLGDFADRLGLHVLYNTTVEHITLDKDRQAWNGHYFILTDHKGQVYQCSVLFVATGLSLPNQVDFPGSEYVEGYESVSVDPKDFVGQNVLILGRGNSAFETAENILGVTNFVHMLSRSRVRLSWATHYVGDLRAINNGLLDTYQLKSLDGLLESDLTDLAIVKDRQGKFHVTLKLFLEETNQSADAIPLPQDDNDNFAMRVAYDRVIRCLGWNFNFSIFNKSLRLSSGGEFSKKYPLVRPSYESKGSRGLFVLGTASHSVDYRKSAGGFIHGFRYTARAVHRLLEWRHHGVAWPSTECPITQLTASIIRRVNEASGLYQMFGVLADIVLLKENATAFEYLEEFPMQMLAQLETVTGRQARHGLFVINMEYGRNFSGPDKDVFFYDRSVGHTEDAWQSNFLHPVIYYYRHLPTEQEVRFRPADWPLPRPTAIHHIVEDFLTDWTAPLGHILPLRRFLENCLDTDLRSFYAESCFFFALTRQKLPPFCQHGYLRTQGLVGTERLRQHRVASGLLRTSPAAGRRPGEGRRQPGHPKPTRHFLTPGPPGQPHDSNKEEL
;
A
#
# COMPACT_ATOMS: atom_id res chain seq x y z
N MET A 1 19.86 -74.05 29.36
CA MET A 1 18.87 -74.95 29.89
C MET A 1 17.60 -74.69 29.15
N GLY A 2 17.20 -75.38 28.09
CA GLY A 2 16.80 -76.82 28.03
C GLY A 2 15.29 -76.83 28.14
N LEU A 3 14.53 -77.27 27.32
CA LEU A 3 14.25 -78.37 26.43
C LEU A 3 12.84 -78.16 25.84
N SER A 4 12.58 -78.25 24.51
CA SER A 4 12.25 -79.50 23.80
C SER A 4 10.85 -80.03 24.10
N ALA A 5 9.95 -80.19 23.21
CA ALA A 5 9.65 -81.13 22.13
C ALA A 5 8.12 -81.31 22.07
N ARG A 6 7.42 -81.59 21.08
CA ARG A 6 7.32 -82.52 19.97
C ARG A 6 5.88 -82.54 19.45
N ALA A 7 5.70 -82.62 18.17
CA ALA A 7 4.45 -83.00 17.50
C ALA A 7 4.13 -84.52 17.62
N PRO A 8 2.92 -84.93 17.26
CA PRO A 8 2.86 -85.83 16.12
C PRO A 8 1.66 -85.61 15.13
N ARG A 9 1.84 -86.25 14.04
CA ARG A 9 1.17 -86.33 12.74
C ARG A 9 -0.12 -87.19 12.69
N TRP A 10 -0.76 -87.05 11.56
CA TRP A 10 -1.59 -87.95 10.74
C TRP A 10 -3.09 -87.63 10.66
N GLY A 11 -3.52 -87.46 9.35
CA GLY A 11 -4.58 -88.07 8.68
C GLY A 11 -5.39 -87.22 7.68
N ALA A 12 -5.17 -87.35 6.39
CA ALA A 12 -6.11 -86.98 5.33
C ALA A 12 -6.94 -88.24 4.96
N PRO A 13 -7.99 -88.19 4.11
CA PRO A 13 -8.50 -87.17 3.13
C PRO A 13 -10.03 -86.99 3.15
N GLY A 14 -10.50 -85.95 2.40
CA GLY A 14 -11.91 -85.89 2.05
C GLY A 14 -12.15 -84.64 1.13
N LEU A 15 -12.25 -84.95 -0.19
CA LEU A 15 -12.57 -84.01 -1.26
C LEU A 15 -14.04 -83.59 -1.13
N LEU A 16 -14.33 -82.30 -0.89
CA LEU A 16 -15.65 -81.71 -1.11
C LEU A 16 -15.47 -80.33 -1.78
N LEU A 17 -15.89 -80.26 -3.04
CA LEU A 17 -15.95 -79.03 -3.86
C LEU A 17 -16.99 -78.12 -3.24
N ALA A 18 -16.58 -77.06 -2.57
CA ALA A 18 -17.49 -75.99 -2.18
C ALA A 18 -17.19 -74.76 -3.10
N ILE A 19 -18.15 -74.46 -3.94
CA ILE A 19 -18.17 -73.21 -4.73
C ILE A 19 -18.34 -72.05 -3.71
N ALA A 20 -17.27 -71.35 -3.47
CA ALA A 20 -17.29 -70.10 -2.68
C ALA A 20 -17.76 -68.97 -3.56
N LEU A 21 -19.03 -68.55 -3.41
CA LEU A 21 -19.50 -67.24 -3.77
C LEU A 21 -18.71 -66.19 -2.96
N HIS A 22 -17.84 -65.45 -3.61
CA HIS A 22 -17.23 -64.26 -3.01
C HIS A 22 -18.29 -63.19 -2.91
N PRO A 23 -18.64 -62.64 -1.71
CA PRO A 23 -19.34 -61.40 -1.65
C PRO A 23 -18.39 -60.29 -2.14
N ALA A 24 -18.78 -59.62 -3.22
CA ALA A 24 -18.14 -58.36 -3.60
C ALA A 24 -18.21 -57.43 -2.40
N LEU A 25 -17.03 -57.21 -1.76
CA LEU A 25 -16.86 -56.14 -0.81
C LEU A 25 -17.09 -54.81 -1.55
N CYS A 26 -18.33 -54.31 -1.51
CA CYS A 26 -18.59 -52.89 -1.71
C CYS A 26 -17.76 -52.15 -0.64
N THR A 27 -16.62 -51.61 -1.03
CA THR A 27 -15.98 -50.55 -0.27
C THR A 27 -17.01 -49.46 -0.07
N PRO A 28 -17.36 -49.09 1.17
CA PRO A 28 -18.24 -47.95 1.35
C PRO A 28 -17.55 -46.75 0.71
N ALA A 29 -18.25 -46.09 -0.23
CA ALA A 29 -17.86 -44.78 -0.71
C ALA A 29 -17.56 -43.96 0.55
N SER A 30 -16.35 -43.46 0.67
CA SER A 30 -15.96 -42.62 1.81
C SER A 30 -16.97 -41.49 1.84
N ALA A 31 -17.84 -41.51 2.84
CA ALA A 31 -18.76 -40.40 3.06
C ALA A 31 -17.89 -39.18 3.25
N SER A 32 -17.86 -38.31 2.25
CA SER A 32 -17.17 -37.04 2.34
C SER A 32 -17.76 -36.31 3.56
N LEU A 33 -16.91 -35.95 4.52
CA LEU A 33 -17.33 -35.12 5.62
C LEU A 33 -18.07 -33.89 5.07
N PRO A 34 -19.19 -33.48 5.71
CA PRO A 34 -19.88 -32.29 5.25
C PRO A 34 -18.91 -31.11 5.18
N PRO A 35 -19.02 -30.23 4.18
CA PRO A 35 -18.08 -29.12 4.00
C PRO A 35 -18.09 -28.23 5.25
N ALA A 36 -16.90 -27.87 5.72
CA ALA A 36 -16.77 -26.94 6.84
C ALA A 36 -17.24 -25.56 6.39
N ARG A 37 -18.39 -25.12 6.93
CA ARG A 37 -19.03 -23.85 6.55
C ARG A 37 -18.40 -22.70 7.33
N ARG A 38 -18.17 -21.56 6.64
CA ARG A 38 -17.73 -20.27 7.18
C ARG A 38 -18.50 -19.13 6.53
N ASP A 39 -18.74 -18.07 7.29
CA ASP A 39 -19.28 -16.85 6.72
C ASP A 39 -18.24 -16.17 5.80
N TYR A 40 -16.99 -16.09 6.27
CA TYR A 40 -15.91 -15.43 5.58
C TYR A 40 -14.69 -16.34 5.42
N CYS A 41 -14.19 -16.42 4.21
CA CYS A 41 -12.92 -17.10 3.92
C CYS A 41 -11.90 -16.11 3.38
N VAL A 42 -10.67 -16.18 3.86
CA VAL A 42 -9.56 -15.34 3.43
C VAL A 42 -8.46 -16.22 2.86
N LEU A 43 -8.08 -16.01 1.60
CA LEU A 43 -7.00 -16.73 0.95
C LEU A 43 -5.69 -15.97 1.09
N GLY A 44 -4.74 -16.53 1.81
CA GLY A 44 -3.41 -16.02 2.06
C GLY A 44 -3.28 -15.25 3.38
N ALA A 45 -2.30 -15.64 4.21
CA ALA A 45 -1.91 -14.97 5.45
C ALA A 45 -0.74 -13.98 5.24
N GLY A 46 -0.75 -13.29 4.10
CA GLY A 46 0.09 -12.12 3.89
C GLY A 46 -0.47 -10.89 4.63
N PRO A 47 0.19 -9.71 4.52
CA PRO A 47 -0.23 -8.51 5.23
C PRO A 47 -1.71 -8.14 5.02
N ALA A 48 -2.25 -8.25 3.80
CA ALA A 48 -3.64 -7.92 3.50
C ALA A 48 -4.64 -8.91 4.11
N GLY A 49 -4.32 -10.21 4.05
CA GLY A 49 -5.17 -11.24 4.66
C GLY A 49 -5.21 -11.15 6.17
N LEU A 50 -4.05 -10.94 6.82
CA LEU A 50 -3.98 -10.72 8.26
C LEU A 50 -4.71 -9.44 8.69
N GLN A 51 -4.63 -8.37 7.88
CA GLN A 51 -5.35 -7.14 8.16
C GLN A 51 -6.87 -7.34 8.12
N MET A 52 -7.39 -8.08 7.13
CA MET A 52 -8.82 -8.41 7.07
C MET A 52 -9.21 -9.35 8.21
N ALA A 53 -8.41 -10.37 8.48
CA ALA A 53 -8.64 -11.30 9.59
C ALA A 53 -8.75 -10.56 10.93
N TYR A 54 -7.88 -9.56 11.17
CA TYR A 54 -7.95 -8.72 12.36
C TYR A 54 -9.31 -7.99 12.49
N PHE A 55 -9.82 -7.40 11.40
CA PHE A 55 -11.10 -6.71 11.44
C PHE A 55 -12.26 -7.68 11.69
N LEU A 56 -12.26 -8.84 11.03
CA LEU A 56 -13.26 -9.90 11.24
C LEU A 56 -13.23 -10.43 12.68
N GLN A 57 -12.03 -10.67 13.22
CA GLN A 57 -11.84 -11.09 14.62
C GLN A 57 -12.38 -10.06 15.61
N ARG A 58 -12.07 -8.78 15.39
CA ARG A 58 -12.57 -7.67 16.23
C ARG A 58 -14.08 -7.54 16.21
N ALA A 59 -14.69 -7.79 15.04
CA ALA A 59 -16.14 -7.80 14.86
C ALA A 59 -16.79 -9.12 15.28
N ARG A 60 -16.04 -10.12 15.75
CA ARG A 60 -16.50 -11.45 16.17
C ARG A 60 -17.26 -12.16 15.04
N ARG A 61 -16.75 -12.12 13.81
CA ARG A 61 -17.33 -12.81 12.67
C ARG A 61 -16.76 -14.22 12.57
N ASP A 62 -17.57 -15.14 12.00
CA ASP A 62 -17.09 -16.49 11.67
C ASP A 62 -16.22 -16.44 10.42
N TYR A 63 -14.92 -16.70 10.56
CA TYR A 63 -13.97 -16.66 9.47
C TYR A 63 -12.87 -17.70 9.60
N ALA A 64 -12.21 -17.98 8.48
CA ALA A 64 -10.94 -18.70 8.46
C ALA A 64 -10.00 -18.10 7.41
N VAL A 65 -8.71 -18.07 7.73
CA VAL A 65 -7.64 -17.70 6.79
C VAL A 65 -6.93 -18.97 6.33
N PHE A 66 -6.76 -19.15 5.02
CA PHE A 66 -6.08 -20.29 4.42
C PHE A 66 -4.67 -19.87 3.99
N GLU A 67 -3.64 -20.46 4.58
CA GLU A 67 -2.25 -20.18 4.23
C GLU A 67 -1.54 -21.48 3.83
N ARG A 68 -0.96 -21.49 2.63
CA ARG A 68 -0.25 -22.65 2.10
C ARG A 68 1.04 -22.99 2.86
N ALA A 69 1.70 -22.00 3.43
CA ALA A 69 2.93 -22.18 4.19
C ALA A 69 2.65 -22.51 5.68
N ALA A 70 3.70 -22.92 6.39
CA ALA A 70 3.63 -23.20 7.81
C ALA A 70 3.60 -21.95 8.70
N ARG A 71 3.69 -20.75 8.11
CA ARG A 71 3.71 -19.47 8.82
C ARG A 71 3.14 -18.35 7.96
N PRO A 72 2.70 -17.21 8.55
CA PRO A 72 2.22 -16.09 7.78
C PRO A 72 3.36 -15.33 7.12
N GLY A 73 3.04 -14.51 6.13
CA GLY A 73 4.04 -13.69 5.44
C GLY A 73 5.05 -14.48 4.62
N SER A 74 4.68 -15.65 4.12
CA SER A 74 5.54 -16.57 3.37
C SER A 74 6.25 -15.94 2.16
N PHE A 75 5.68 -14.90 1.55
CA PHE A 75 6.34 -14.12 0.51
C PHE A 75 7.68 -13.55 0.99
N PHE A 76 7.73 -12.97 2.20
CA PHE A 76 8.91 -12.32 2.75
C PHE A 76 10.01 -13.30 3.20
N THR A 77 9.74 -14.60 3.24
CA THR A 77 10.80 -15.61 3.46
C THR A 77 11.71 -15.76 2.24
N ARG A 78 11.23 -15.39 1.04
CA ARG A 78 11.94 -15.51 -0.24
C ARG A 78 12.24 -14.17 -0.90
N PHE A 79 11.38 -13.18 -0.72
CA PHE A 79 11.44 -11.90 -1.43
C PHE A 79 11.40 -10.70 -0.46
N PRO A 80 12.05 -9.57 -0.80
CA PRO A 80 12.99 -9.44 -1.92
C PRO A 80 14.15 -10.42 -1.79
N ARG A 81 14.73 -10.82 -2.91
CA ARG A 81 15.79 -11.84 -2.93
C ARG A 81 17.03 -11.41 -2.15
N HIS A 82 17.39 -10.13 -2.23
CA HIS A 82 18.52 -9.54 -1.51
C HIS A 82 18.14 -9.04 -0.11
N ARG A 83 16.99 -9.48 0.41
CA ARG A 83 16.48 -9.33 1.77
C ARG A 83 16.14 -7.91 2.21
N LYS A 84 16.50 -6.86 1.51
CA LYS A 84 16.27 -5.48 1.91
C LYS A 84 14.92 -4.95 1.41
N LEU A 85 14.05 -4.52 2.34
CA LEU A 85 12.76 -3.93 2.00
C LEU A 85 12.96 -2.50 1.47
N ILE A 86 12.26 -2.18 0.37
CA ILE A 86 12.25 -0.81 -0.20
C ILE A 86 11.28 0.11 0.55
N SER A 87 10.42 -0.42 1.41
CA SER A 87 9.50 0.33 2.25
C SER A 87 10.23 0.92 3.46
N ILE A 88 10.08 2.24 3.64
CA ILE A 88 10.76 2.95 4.72
C ILE A 88 10.20 2.58 6.11
N ASN A 89 11.07 2.64 7.12
CA ASN A 89 10.76 2.50 8.53
C ASN A 89 11.18 3.77 9.27
N LYS A 90 10.40 4.83 9.12
CA LYS A 90 10.65 6.12 9.76
C LYS A 90 10.24 6.05 11.23
N ARG A 91 11.17 5.70 12.12
CA ARG A 91 10.89 5.48 13.54
C ARG A 91 10.57 6.75 14.33
N TYR A 92 11.15 7.88 13.94
CA TYR A 92 11.06 9.16 14.64
C TYR A 92 10.58 10.24 13.67
N THR A 93 9.46 10.88 13.99
CA THR A 93 8.85 11.94 13.18
C THR A 93 8.83 13.29 13.89
N GLY A 94 9.21 13.34 15.16
CA GLY A 94 9.05 14.52 16.02
C GLY A 94 7.61 14.81 16.42
N LYS A 95 6.64 13.97 16.01
CA LYS A 95 5.21 14.13 16.33
C LYS A 95 4.77 13.03 17.29
N ALA A 96 3.89 13.38 18.24
CA ALA A 96 3.32 12.45 19.21
C ALA A 96 2.04 11.75 18.70
N ASN A 97 1.38 12.32 17.70
CA ASN A 97 0.14 11.77 17.16
C ASN A 97 0.38 10.40 16.49
N ALA A 98 -0.31 9.36 16.97
CA ALA A 98 -0.13 7.99 16.50
C ALA A 98 -0.58 7.81 15.04
N GLU A 99 -1.69 8.45 14.65
CA GLU A 99 -2.22 8.35 13.30
C GLU A 99 -1.31 9.08 12.30
N PHE A 100 -0.83 10.29 12.64
CA PHE A 100 0.18 10.99 11.84
C PHE A 100 1.44 10.14 11.62
N ASN A 101 1.91 9.45 12.66
CA ASN A 101 3.09 8.60 12.56
C ASN A 101 2.91 7.45 11.57
N LEU A 102 1.68 6.95 11.39
CA LEU A 102 1.39 5.94 10.36
C LEU A 102 1.54 6.45 8.92
N ARG A 103 1.57 7.77 8.67
CA ARG A 103 1.95 8.29 7.34
C ARG A 103 3.36 7.89 6.93
N HIS A 104 4.24 7.76 7.91
CA HIS A 104 5.66 7.48 7.74
C HIS A 104 6.04 6.03 8.10
N ASP A 105 5.10 5.25 8.61
CA ASP A 105 5.21 3.82 8.85
C ASP A 105 4.57 3.05 7.69
N TRP A 106 5.41 2.56 6.80
CA TRP A 106 4.95 1.86 5.58
C TRP A 106 4.84 0.35 5.76
N ASN A 107 5.12 -0.16 6.94
CA ASN A 107 5.23 -1.59 7.19
C ASN A 107 4.21 -2.12 8.19
N SER A 108 3.71 -1.29 9.11
CA SER A 108 2.74 -1.72 10.13
C SER A 108 1.35 -1.97 9.55
N LEU A 109 0.71 -3.00 10.06
CA LEU A 109 -0.73 -3.21 9.96
C LEU A 109 -1.47 -2.41 11.04
N LEU A 110 -2.76 -2.17 10.82
CA LEU A 110 -3.63 -1.52 11.80
C LEU A 110 -4.01 -2.50 12.90
N SER A 111 -3.78 -2.13 14.16
CA SER A 111 -4.24 -2.88 15.31
C SER A 111 -4.52 -1.96 16.50
N HIS A 112 -5.18 -2.50 17.53
CA HIS A 112 -5.37 -1.81 18.80
C HIS A 112 -4.17 -1.99 19.76
N ASP A 113 -3.23 -2.87 19.42
CA ASP A 113 -2.03 -3.12 20.21
C ASP A 113 -0.88 -2.21 19.74
N PRO A 114 -0.48 -1.19 20.52
CA PRO A 114 0.62 -0.29 20.15
C PRO A 114 1.98 -1.00 20.11
N GLY A 115 2.11 -2.18 20.70
CA GLY A 115 3.31 -3.02 20.61
C GLY A 115 3.48 -3.69 19.24
N LEU A 116 2.41 -3.74 18.42
CA LEU A 116 2.42 -4.28 17.08
C LEU A 116 2.64 -3.18 16.02
N LEU A 117 3.58 -2.28 16.26
CA LEU A 117 4.09 -1.34 15.26
C LEU A 117 5.46 -1.82 14.76
N PHE A 118 5.66 -1.79 13.46
CA PHE A 118 6.86 -2.32 12.82
C PHE A 118 8.17 -1.66 13.30
N ARG A 119 8.10 -0.41 13.75
CA ARG A 119 9.25 0.30 14.37
C ARG A 119 9.86 -0.41 15.58
N HIS A 120 9.14 -1.35 16.21
CA HIS A 120 9.62 -2.16 17.33
C HIS A 120 10.40 -3.41 16.87
N TYR A 121 10.31 -3.77 15.59
CA TYR A 121 10.91 -4.96 15.00
C TYR A 121 12.23 -4.69 14.29
N SER A 122 12.41 -3.48 13.76
CA SER A 122 13.64 -3.11 13.06
C SER A 122 14.12 -1.71 13.44
N GLY A 123 15.45 -1.56 13.61
CA GLY A 123 16.10 -0.27 13.76
C GLY A 123 16.51 0.38 12.43
N ALA A 124 16.55 -0.39 11.35
CA ALA A 124 17.01 0.07 10.04
C ALA A 124 15.93 0.92 9.34
N TYR A 125 16.39 1.93 8.57
CA TYR A 125 15.50 2.76 7.75
C TYR A 125 14.91 1.97 6.57
N PHE A 126 15.72 1.12 5.94
CA PHE A 126 15.30 0.07 5.01
C PHE A 126 15.49 -1.29 5.68
N PRO A 127 14.43 -1.90 6.22
CA PRO A 127 14.52 -3.10 7.05
C PRO A 127 14.88 -4.35 6.26
N ASP A 128 15.32 -5.38 6.98
CA ASP A 128 15.42 -6.73 6.43
C ASP A 128 14.04 -7.40 6.33
N ALA A 129 13.86 -8.24 5.33
CA ALA A 129 12.61 -8.96 5.11
C ALA A 129 12.31 -9.99 6.22
N SER A 130 13.31 -10.48 6.94
CA SER A 130 13.10 -11.36 8.11
C SER A 130 12.45 -10.63 9.28
N ASP A 131 12.67 -9.31 9.43
CA ASP A 131 11.94 -8.50 10.40
C ASP A 131 10.44 -8.47 10.09
N MET A 132 10.09 -8.43 8.80
CA MET A 132 8.69 -8.49 8.35
C MET A 132 8.07 -9.86 8.63
N VAL A 133 8.80 -10.94 8.40
CA VAL A 133 8.32 -12.31 8.71
C VAL A 133 8.02 -12.45 10.21
N ARG A 134 8.94 -11.97 11.07
CA ARG A 134 8.75 -11.98 12.53
C ARG A 134 7.55 -11.12 12.93
N TYR A 135 7.45 -9.91 12.40
CA TYR A 135 6.33 -9.00 12.66
C TYR A 135 4.97 -9.61 12.31
N LEU A 136 4.84 -10.22 11.12
CA LEU A 136 3.58 -10.83 10.70
C LEU A 136 3.23 -12.08 11.52
N GLY A 137 4.24 -12.84 11.98
CA GLY A 137 4.06 -13.93 12.93
C GLY A 137 3.45 -13.43 14.23
N ASP A 138 4.10 -12.46 14.86
CA ASP A 138 3.63 -11.88 16.13
C ASP A 138 2.26 -11.21 15.96
N PHE A 139 1.98 -10.60 14.81
CA PHE A 139 0.67 -10.02 14.53
C PHE A 139 -0.45 -11.08 14.51
N ALA A 140 -0.20 -12.21 13.88
CA ALA A 140 -1.17 -13.32 13.85
C ALA A 140 -1.36 -13.93 15.25
N ASP A 141 -0.27 -14.23 15.95
CA ASP A 141 -0.27 -14.97 17.22
C ASP A 141 -0.82 -14.12 18.37
N ARG A 142 -0.33 -12.89 18.54
CA ARG A 142 -0.76 -12.00 19.64
C ARG A 142 -2.21 -11.55 19.52
N LEU A 143 -2.73 -11.45 18.29
CA LEU A 143 -4.12 -11.10 18.04
C LEU A 143 -5.04 -12.33 17.96
N GLY A 144 -4.50 -13.56 18.10
CA GLY A 144 -5.24 -14.81 18.09
C GLY A 144 -6.01 -15.05 16.79
N LEU A 145 -5.41 -14.72 15.63
CA LEU A 145 -6.08 -14.84 14.36
C LEU A 145 -6.25 -16.30 13.95
N HIS A 146 -7.44 -16.64 13.45
CA HIS A 146 -7.75 -18.02 13.03
C HIS A 146 -7.16 -18.30 11.64
N VAL A 147 -5.94 -18.83 11.60
CA VAL A 147 -5.20 -19.17 10.38
C VAL A 147 -5.00 -20.68 10.28
N LEU A 148 -5.44 -21.27 9.17
CA LEU A 148 -5.21 -22.66 8.80
C LEU A 148 -3.92 -22.72 7.97
N TYR A 149 -2.82 -23.01 8.63
CA TYR A 149 -1.51 -23.17 7.99
C TYR A 149 -1.39 -24.52 7.25
N ASN A 150 -0.40 -24.63 6.35
CA ASN A 150 -0.18 -25.81 5.51
C ASN A 150 -1.46 -26.26 4.77
N THR A 151 -2.26 -25.26 4.34
CA THR A 151 -3.54 -25.48 3.66
C THR A 151 -3.51 -24.72 2.33
N THR A 152 -3.19 -25.46 1.27
CA THR A 152 -3.15 -24.91 -0.09
C THR A 152 -4.51 -25.12 -0.75
N VAL A 153 -5.22 -24.03 -1.03
CA VAL A 153 -6.45 -24.07 -1.83
C VAL A 153 -6.07 -24.19 -3.30
N GLU A 154 -6.53 -25.27 -3.96
CA GLU A 154 -6.20 -25.57 -5.36
C GLU A 154 -7.33 -25.22 -6.31
N HIS A 155 -8.58 -25.39 -5.86
CA HIS A 155 -9.74 -25.14 -6.69
C HIS A 155 -10.80 -24.34 -5.96
N ILE A 156 -11.39 -23.38 -6.68
CA ILE A 156 -12.50 -22.56 -6.20
C ILE A 156 -13.60 -22.59 -7.23
N THR A 157 -14.80 -22.98 -6.79
CA THR A 157 -16.01 -23.05 -7.61
C THR A 157 -17.16 -22.31 -6.93
N LEU A 158 -18.29 -22.17 -7.65
CA LEU A 158 -19.53 -21.63 -7.11
C LEU A 158 -20.57 -22.74 -6.99
N ASP A 159 -21.24 -22.78 -5.85
CA ASP A 159 -22.46 -23.57 -5.62
C ASP A 159 -23.64 -22.62 -5.45
N LYS A 160 -24.62 -22.72 -6.35
CA LYS A 160 -25.81 -21.85 -6.34
C LYS A 160 -26.77 -22.27 -5.23
N ASP A 161 -27.02 -21.38 -4.30
CA ASP A 161 -27.97 -21.57 -3.22
C ASP A 161 -28.73 -20.25 -2.97
N ARG A 162 -30.05 -20.29 -3.05
CA ARG A 162 -30.93 -19.12 -2.82
C ARG A 162 -30.88 -18.61 -1.38
N GLN A 163 -30.50 -19.46 -0.42
CA GLN A 163 -30.36 -19.09 0.99
C GLN A 163 -29.03 -18.43 1.32
N ALA A 164 -28.05 -18.53 0.42
CA ALA A 164 -26.77 -17.85 0.59
C ALA A 164 -26.91 -16.33 0.45
N TRP A 165 -26.13 -15.57 1.20
CA TRP A 165 -26.14 -14.09 1.19
C TRP A 165 -26.03 -13.46 -0.20
N ASN A 166 -25.29 -14.11 -1.10
CA ASN A 166 -25.05 -13.64 -2.46
C ASN A 166 -25.75 -14.49 -3.54
N GLY A 167 -26.65 -15.43 -3.13
CA GLY A 167 -27.32 -16.39 -4.02
C GLY A 167 -26.43 -17.58 -4.41
N HIS A 168 -25.28 -17.72 -3.79
CA HIS A 168 -24.34 -18.82 -3.95
C HIS A 168 -23.32 -18.87 -2.80
N TYR A 169 -22.69 -20.01 -2.62
CA TYR A 169 -21.51 -20.20 -1.80
C TYR A 169 -20.27 -20.38 -2.67
N PHE A 170 -19.12 -19.97 -2.16
CA PHE A 170 -17.82 -20.35 -2.70
C PHE A 170 -17.42 -21.68 -2.11
N ILE A 171 -17.07 -22.63 -2.98
CA ILE A 171 -16.58 -23.94 -2.60
C ILE A 171 -15.07 -23.98 -2.85
N LEU A 172 -14.31 -24.13 -1.78
CA LEU A 172 -12.87 -24.21 -1.80
C LEU A 172 -12.45 -25.65 -1.56
N THR A 173 -11.59 -26.18 -2.41
CA THR A 173 -10.98 -27.50 -2.22
C THR A 173 -9.48 -27.32 -2.00
N ASP A 174 -8.98 -27.87 -0.89
CA ASP A 174 -7.54 -27.84 -0.61
C ASP A 174 -6.80 -29.05 -1.18
N HIS A 175 -5.46 -29.02 -1.11
CA HIS A 175 -4.56 -30.07 -1.59
C HIS A 175 -4.76 -31.45 -0.92
N LYS A 176 -5.54 -31.53 0.16
CA LYS A 176 -5.89 -32.77 0.84
C LYS A 176 -7.29 -33.27 0.46
N GLY A 177 -7.97 -32.55 -0.45
CA GLY A 177 -9.33 -32.84 -0.84
C GLY A 177 -10.37 -32.40 0.19
N GLN A 178 -10.00 -31.66 1.24
CA GLN A 178 -10.95 -31.08 2.18
C GLN A 178 -11.72 -29.95 1.52
N VAL A 179 -13.03 -29.96 1.70
CA VAL A 179 -13.95 -28.96 1.12
C VAL A 179 -14.42 -27.98 2.18
N TYR A 180 -14.38 -26.68 1.83
CA TYR A 180 -14.87 -25.58 2.64
C TYR A 180 -15.93 -24.80 1.87
N GLN A 181 -16.98 -24.33 2.58
CA GLN A 181 -18.08 -23.56 2.01
C GLN A 181 -18.10 -22.17 2.64
N CYS A 182 -18.05 -21.11 1.81
CA CYS A 182 -17.91 -19.73 2.27
C CYS A 182 -18.97 -18.84 1.66
N SER A 183 -19.59 -17.97 2.46
CA SER A 183 -20.56 -16.97 1.98
C SER A 183 -19.89 -15.79 1.28
N VAL A 184 -18.70 -15.38 1.79
CA VAL A 184 -17.86 -14.30 1.24
C VAL A 184 -16.44 -14.79 1.13
N LEU A 185 -15.78 -14.49 0.02
CA LEU A 185 -14.42 -14.89 -0.27
C LEU A 185 -13.52 -13.65 -0.44
N PHE A 186 -12.47 -13.54 0.38
CA PHE A 186 -11.41 -12.57 0.22
C PHE A 186 -10.18 -13.22 -0.40
N VAL A 187 -9.71 -12.65 -1.48
CA VAL A 187 -8.50 -13.08 -2.18
C VAL A 187 -7.37 -12.13 -1.85
N ALA A 188 -6.45 -12.59 -0.99
CA ALA A 188 -5.28 -11.83 -0.51
C ALA A 188 -3.95 -12.53 -0.86
N THR A 189 -3.92 -13.25 -2.00
CA THR A 189 -2.79 -14.08 -2.46
C THR A 189 -1.64 -13.28 -3.06
N GLY A 190 -1.81 -11.96 -3.22
CA GLY A 190 -0.81 -11.09 -3.85
C GLY A 190 -0.57 -11.45 -5.33
N LEU A 191 0.61 -11.07 -5.83
CA LEU A 191 1.10 -11.42 -7.17
C LEU A 191 2.16 -12.51 -7.02
N SER A 192 1.90 -13.70 -7.49
CA SER A 192 2.73 -14.90 -7.20
C SER A 192 3.36 -15.55 -8.43
N LEU A 193 2.93 -15.19 -9.64
CA LEU A 193 3.50 -15.73 -10.87
C LEU A 193 4.53 -14.77 -11.43
N PRO A 194 5.79 -15.21 -11.68
CA PRO A 194 6.76 -14.40 -12.41
C PRO A 194 6.22 -14.04 -13.79
N ASN A 195 6.40 -12.77 -14.17
CA ASN A 195 6.04 -12.36 -15.53
C ASN A 195 7.07 -12.90 -16.52
N GLN A 196 6.60 -13.62 -17.51
CA GLN A 196 7.41 -14.17 -18.59
C GLN A 196 6.95 -13.54 -19.90
N VAL A 197 7.91 -13.15 -20.70
CA VAL A 197 7.71 -12.66 -22.08
C VAL A 197 8.30 -13.71 -23.00
N ASP A 198 7.52 -14.15 -23.96
CA ASP A 198 7.95 -15.11 -24.98
C ASP A 198 8.60 -14.36 -26.14
N PHE A 199 9.88 -14.66 -26.37
CA PHE A 199 10.68 -14.15 -27.47
C PHE A 199 11.79 -15.18 -27.81
N PRO A 200 12.36 -15.18 -29.02
CA PRO A 200 13.40 -16.14 -29.38
C PRO A 200 14.60 -16.08 -28.42
N GLY A 201 14.94 -17.19 -27.78
CA GLY A 201 16.00 -17.29 -26.78
C GLY A 201 15.55 -17.01 -25.34
N SER A 202 14.25 -16.83 -25.10
CA SER A 202 13.70 -16.64 -23.75
C SER A 202 13.93 -17.83 -22.83
N GLU A 203 14.16 -19.03 -23.38
CA GLU A 203 14.51 -20.27 -22.67
C GLU A 203 15.87 -20.21 -21.97
N TYR A 204 16.78 -19.36 -22.43
CA TYR A 204 18.11 -19.18 -21.84
C TYR A 204 18.13 -18.22 -20.65
N VAL A 205 17.01 -17.56 -20.36
CA VAL A 205 16.94 -16.48 -19.40
C VAL A 205 16.64 -17.00 -18.00
N GLU A 206 17.53 -16.73 -17.06
CA GLU A 206 17.34 -17.05 -15.64
C GLU A 206 16.29 -16.11 -15.00
N GLY A 207 15.39 -16.65 -14.19
CA GLY A 207 14.40 -15.83 -13.48
C GLY A 207 14.95 -15.21 -12.19
N TYR A 208 14.57 -13.97 -11.88
CA TYR A 208 14.85 -13.35 -10.59
C TYR A 208 14.47 -14.23 -9.39
N GLU A 209 13.41 -15.04 -9.54
CA GLU A 209 12.92 -15.94 -8.51
C GLU A 209 13.86 -17.11 -8.17
N SER A 210 14.82 -17.43 -9.05
CA SER A 210 15.72 -18.59 -8.93
C SER A 210 17.20 -18.26 -9.07
N VAL A 211 17.56 -17.13 -9.68
CA VAL A 211 18.96 -16.72 -9.87
C VAL A 211 19.73 -16.67 -8.55
N SER A 212 21.03 -16.97 -8.56
CA SER A 212 21.87 -16.86 -7.38
C SER A 212 21.87 -15.43 -6.80
N VAL A 213 21.95 -15.32 -5.48
CA VAL A 213 22.14 -14.06 -4.75
C VAL A 213 23.56 -13.92 -4.19
N ASP A 214 24.41 -14.95 -4.37
CA ASP A 214 25.82 -14.86 -3.97
C ASP A 214 26.62 -14.14 -5.06
N PRO A 215 27.24 -12.98 -4.79
CA PRO A 215 28.07 -12.27 -5.77
C PRO A 215 29.20 -13.11 -6.34
N LYS A 216 29.69 -14.12 -5.61
CA LYS A 216 30.79 -14.97 -6.06
C LYS A 216 30.47 -15.74 -7.33
N ASP A 217 29.19 -16.04 -7.56
CA ASP A 217 28.74 -16.74 -8.76
C ASP A 217 28.76 -15.88 -10.03
N PHE A 218 29.11 -14.59 -9.89
CA PHE A 218 29.14 -13.61 -10.98
C PHE A 218 30.52 -13.02 -11.24
N VAL A 219 31.55 -13.50 -10.55
CA VAL A 219 32.92 -12.96 -10.68
C VAL A 219 33.41 -13.04 -12.13
N GLY A 220 33.80 -11.86 -12.67
CA GLY A 220 34.35 -11.73 -14.02
C GLY A 220 33.35 -12.01 -15.15
N GLN A 221 32.06 -11.99 -14.88
CA GLN A 221 31.01 -12.25 -15.88
C GLN A 221 30.45 -10.97 -16.49
N ASN A 222 30.01 -11.06 -17.73
CA ASN A 222 29.21 -10.06 -18.42
C ASN A 222 27.75 -10.40 -18.21
N VAL A 223 26.98 -9.51 -17.58
CA VAL A 223 25.58 -9.80 -17.18
C VAL A 223 24.60 -8.86 -17.85
N LEU A 224 23.56 -9.43 -18.47
CA LEU A 224 22.41 -8.68 -18.98
C LEU A 224 21.21 -8.89 -18.05
N ILE A 225 20.58 -7.80 -17.62
CA ILE A 225 19.36 -7.82 -16.82
C ILE A 225 18.19 -7.26 -17.64
N LEU A 226 17.15 -8.07 -17.83
CA LEU A 226 15.91 -7.66 -18.49
C LEU A 226 14.95 -7.07 -17.46
N GLY A 227 14.74 -5.75 -17.52
CA GLY A 227 13.87 -5.03 -16.60
C GLY A 227 14.53 -3.78 -16.01
N ARG A 228 13.69 -2.90 -15.43
CA ARG A 228 14.12 -1.60 -14.88
C ARG A 228 13.44 -1.24 -13.55
N GLY A 229 12.83 -2.22 -12.88
CA GLY A 229 12.20 -2.05 -11.58
C GLY A 229 13.16 -2.27 -10.42
N ASN A 230 12.63 -2.18 -9.18
CA ASN A 230 13.44 -2.34 -7.99
C ASN A 230 14.19 -3.70 -7.95
N SER A 231 13.57 -4.79 -8.40
CA SER A 231 14.22 -6.10 -8.43
C SER A 231 15.42 -6.17 -9.39
N ALA A 232 15.34 -5.46 -10.53
CA ALA A 232 16.44 -5.38 -11.48
C ALA A 232 17.63 -4.61 -10.88
N PHE A 233 17.36 -3.45 -10.30
CA PHE A 233 18.41 -2.62 -9.70
C PHE A 233 19.00 -3.23 -8.42
N GLU A 234 18.23 -3.88 -7.56
CA GLU A 234 18.80 -4.57 -6.39
C GLU A 234 19.72 -5.73 -6.79
N THR A 235 19.38 -6.43 -7.90
CA THR A 235 20.24 -7.50 -8.46
C THR A 235 21.53 -6.89 -9.02
N ALA A 236 21.43 -5.84 -9.83
CA ALA A 236 22.57 -5.14 -10.40
C ALA A 236 23.52 -4.63 -9.32
N GLU A 237 22.99 -3.92 -8.31
CA GLU A 237 23.79 -3.40 -7.19
C GLU A 237 24.50 -4.51 -6.39
N ASN A 238 23.89 -5.68 -6.28
CA ASN A 238 24.49 -6.81 -5.57
C ASN A 238 25.71 -7.40 -6.29
N ILE A 239 25.72 -7.38 -7.63
CA ILE A 239 26.74 -8.03 -8.46
C ILE A 239 27.74 -7.06 -9.06
N LEU A 240 27.46 -5.76 -9.08
CA LEU A 240 28.23 -4.71 -9.73
C LEU A 240 29.73 -4.74 -9.36
N GLY A 241 30.06 -5.01 -8.09
CA GLY A 241 31.43 -5.00 -7.61
C GLY A 241 32.29 -6.21 -8.02
N VAL A 242 31.72 -7.23 -8.66
CA VAL A 242 32.40 -8.48 -8.99
C VAL A 242 32.31 -8.86 -10.47
N THR A 243 31.37 -8.27 -11.20
CA THR A 243 31.19 -8.49 -12.64
C THR A 243 32.17 -7.67 -13.47
N ASN A 244 32.37 -8.04 -14.75
CA ASN A 244 33.08 -7.18 -15.69
C ASN A 244 32.24 -5.96 -16.03
N PHE A 245 30.96 -6.18 -16.34
CA PHE A 245 29.95 -5.14 -16.51
C PHE A 245 28.51 -5.71 -16.31
N VAL A 246 27.58 -4.80 -16.05
CA VAL A 246 26.13 -5.07 -15.96
C VAL A 246 25.40 -4.16 -16.95
N HIS A 247 24.71 -4.76 -17.90
CA HIS A 247 23.77 -4.03 -18.77
C HIS A 247 22.34 -4.31 -18.33
N MET A 248 21.50 -3.27 -18.32
CA MET A 248 20.09 -3.38 -17.99
C MET A 248 19.25 -2.94 -19.17
N LEU A 249 18.39 -3.81 -19.68
CA LEU A 249 17.58 -3.57 -20.86
C LEU A 249 16.10 -3.50 -20.53
N SER A 250 15.41 -2.46 -20.98
CA SER A 250 13.98 -2.28 -20.83
C SER A 250 13.38 -1.46 -21.96
N ARG A 251 12.08 -1.65 -22.24
CA ARG A 251 11.35 -0.96 -23.31
C ARG A 251 11.21 0.57 -23.17
N SER A 252 11.59 1.14 -22.05
CA SER A 252 11.47 2.58 -21.79
C SER A 252 12.33 2.97 -20.58
N ARG A 253 12.62 4.28 -20.47
CA ARG A 253 13.46 4.86 -19.42
C ARG A 253 13.05 4.50 -18.01
N VAL A 254 14.02 4.46 -17.11
CA VAL A 254 13.82 4.28 -15.66
C VAL A 254 12.91 5.40 -15.15
N ARG A 255 11.97 5.03 -14.27
CA ARG A 255 11.09 5.98 -13.59
C ARG A 255 11.43 6.03 -12.12
N LEU A 256 11.74 7.22 -11.64
CA LEU A 256 12.11 7.47 -10.25
C LEU A 256 10.86 7.83 -9.44
N SER A 257 10.68 7.20 -8.28
CA SER A 257 9.48 7.42 -7.45
C SER A 257 9.33 8.86 -6.97
N TRP A 258 10.42 9.60 -6.78
CA TRP A 258 10.37 11.01 -6.39
C TRP A 258 9.87 11.93 -7.53
N ALA A 259 10.06 11.54 -8.79
CA ALA A 259 9.56 12.29 -9.94
C ALA A 259 8.11 11.93 -10.31
N THR A 260 7.68 10.70 -10.03
CA THR A 260 6.35 10.19 -10.41
C THR A 260 5.37 10.12 -9.26
N HIS A 261 5.82 10.30 -8.02
CA HIS A 261 5.09 10.07 -6.77
C HIS A 261 4.54 8.64 -6.59
N TYR A 262 4.83 7.73 -7.52
CA TYR A 262 4.38 6.36 -7.43
C TYR A 262 5.38 5.49 -6.67
N VAL A 263 4.96 4.94 -5.54
CA VAL A 263 5.83 4.17 -4.63
C VAL A 263 6.36 2.86 -5.21
N GLY A 264 5.82 2.39 -6.33
CA GLY A 264 6.29 1.20 -7.07
C GLY A 264 7.41 1.49 -8.07
N ASP A 265 7.69 2.77 -8.39
CA ASP A 265 8.81 3.13 -9.25
C ASP A 265 10.16 3.02 -8.48
N LEU A 266 11.28 3.24 -9.13
CA LEU A 266 12.60 3.01 -8.54
C LEU A 266 12.80 3.84 -7.27
N ARG A 267 13.10 3.14 -6.18
CA ARG A 267 13.27 3.72 -4.84
C ARG A 267 14.74 4.15 -4.60
N ALA A 268 14.92 5.10 -3.71
CA ALA A 268 16.21 5.65 -3.36
C ALA A 268 17.26 4.60 -2.97
N ILE A 269 16.84 3.51 -2.33
CA ILE A 269 17.74 2.42 -1.91
C ILE A 269 18.42 1.72 -3.09
N ASN A 270 17.84 1.82 -4.29
CA ASN A 270 18.28 1.12 -5.50
C ASN A 270 18.79 2.10 -6.57
N ASN A 271 19.19 3.33 -6.22
CA ASN A 271 19.61 4.34 -7.19
C ASN A 271 21.13 4.34 -7.50
N GLY A 272 21.93 3.54 -6.78
CA GLY A 272 23.40 3.61 -6.87
C GLY A 272 23.95 3.43 -8.27
N LEU A 273 23.38 2.48 -9.03
CA LEU A 273 23.80 2.23 -10.41
C LEU A 273 23.56 3.44 -11.35
N LEU A 274 22.54 4.26 -11.10
CA LEU A 274 22.25 5.43 -11.93
C LEU A 274 23.36 6.48 -11.89
N ASP A 275 24.07 6.59 -10.77
CA ASP A 275 25.19 7.51 -10.65
C ASP A 275 26.46 6.98 -11.34
N THR A 276 26.62 5.64 -11.40
CA THR A 276 27.85 5.01 -11.89
C THR A 276 27.89 4.84 -13.39
N TYR A 277 26.78 4.50 -14.06
CA TYR A 277 26.80 4.15 -15.48
C TYR A 277 27.22 5.28 -16.41
N GLN A 278 27.04 6.54 -16.02
CA GLN A 278 27.43 7.72 -16.82
C GLN A 278 28.89 8.13 -16.61
N LEU A 279 29.57 7.59 -15.62
CA LEU A 279 30.92 8.03 -15.18
C LEU A 279 32.03 7.12 -15.70
N LYS A 280 32.05 6.81 -16.99
CA LYS A 280 33.05 5.92 -17.60
C LYS A 280 33.05 4.50 -17.06
N SER A 281 31.94 4.06 -16.48
CA SER A 281 31.66 2.68 -16.14
C SER A 281 31.35 1.89 -17.42
N LEU A 282 31.57 0.58 -17.39
CA LEU A 282 31.12 -0.34 -18.44
C LEU A 282 29.66 -0.75 -18.26
N ASP A 283 29.03 -0.33 -17.16
CA ASP A 283 27.65 -0.61 -16.86
C ASP A 283 26.72 0.30 -17.67
N GLY A 284 25.56 -0.20 -18.10
CA GLY A 284 24.70 0.56 -18.99
C GLY A 284 23.21 0.28 -18.86
N LEU A 285 22.42 1.33 -19.19
CA LEU A 285 20.96 1.27 -19.31
C LEU A 285 20.60 1.35 -20.80
N LEU A 286 19.89 0.33 -21.26
CA LEU A 286 19.52 0.15 -22.68
C LEU A 286 17.99 0.21 -22.83
N GLU A 287 17.52 0.80 -23.94
CA GLU A 287 16.11 0.89 -24.27
C GLU A 287 15.78 0.12 -25.54
N SER A 288 15.02 -0.98 -25.40
CA SER A 288 14.44 -1.73 -26.52
C SER A 288 13.27 -2.59 -26.03
N ASP A 289 12.29 -2.86 -26.89
CA ASP A 289 11.22 -3.81 -26.57
C ASP A 289 11.75 -5.23 -26.74
N LEU A 290 11.48 -6.11 -25.77
CA LEU A 290 11.89 -7.50 -25.78
C LEU A 290 11.26 -8.29 -26.93
N THR A 291 10.11 -7.87 -27.45
CA THR A 291 9.43 -8.50 -28.58
C THR A 291 10.13 -8.30 -29.91
N ASP A 292 11.00 -7.28 -29.97
CA ASP A 292 11.80 -6.95 -31.17
C ASP A 292 13.19 -7.61 -31.14
N LEU A 293 13.53 -8.25 -30.02
CA LEU A 293 14.83 -8.82 -29.77
C LEU A 293 14.79 -10.37 -29.80
N ALA A 294 15.97 -10.94 -29.98
CA ALA A 294 16.24 -12.34 -29.80
C ALA A 294 17.56 -12.52 -29.04
N ILE A 295 17.67 -13.63 -28.30
CA ILE A 295 18.89 -14.04 -27.64
C ILE A 295 19.39 -15.32 -28.33
N VAL A 296 20.60 -15.25 -28.78
CA VAL A 296 21.27 -16.39 -29.47
C VAL A 296 22.43 -16.89 -28.64
N LYS A 297 22.57 -18.19 -28.51
CA LYS A 297 23.68 -18.82 -27.80
C LYS A 297 24.77 -19.25 -28.80
N ASP A 298 26.00 -18.81 -28.60
CA ASP A 298 27.14 -19.17 -29.43
C ASP A 298 27.73 -20.53 -29.04
N ARG A 299 28.71 -21.01 -29.83
CA ARG A 299 29.39 -22.30 -29.60
C ARG A 299 30.21 -22.34 -28.30
N GLN A 300 30.53 -21.17 -27.75
CA GLN A 300 31.26 -21.01 -26.49
C GLN A 300 30.31 -20.97 -25.28
N GLY A 301 29.01 -21.01 -25.53
CA GLY A 301 27.98 -20.93 -24.48
C GLY A 301 27.61 -19.53 -24.04
N LYS A 302 28.14 -18.49 -24.70
CA LYS A 302 27.81 -17.11 -24.45
C LYS A 302 26.51 -16.68 -25.15
N PHE A 303 25.86 -15.65 -24.66
CA PHE A 303 24.60 -15.12 -25.18
C PHE A 303 24.82 -13.81 -25.91
N HIS A 304 24.23 -13.70 -27.09
CA HIS A 304 24.23 -12.49 -27.91
C HIS A 304 22.82 -11.94 -28.06
N VAL A 305 22.66 -10.65 -28.02
CA VAL A 305 21.39 -9.96 -28.32
C VAL A 305 21.39 -9.57 -29.79
N THR A 306 20.33 -9.89 -30.50
CA THR A 306 20.14 -9.51 -31.91
C THR A 306 18.70 -9.04 -32.15
N LEU A 307 18.41 -8.44 -33.29
CA LEU A 307 17.06 -8.11 -33.69
C LEU A 307 16.34 -9.33 -34.25
N LYS A 308 15.10 -9.52 -33.86
CA LYS A 308 14.25 -10.63 -34.32
C LYS A 308 14.14 -10.69 -35.85
N LEU A 309 14.08 -9.52 -36.51
CA LEU A 309 14.03 -9.42 -37.97
C LEU A 309 15.20 -10.12 -38.66
N PHE A 310 16.40 -10.04 -38.10
CA PHE A 310 17.57 -10.73 -38.69
C PHE A 310 17.47 -12.24 -38.62
N LEU A 311 16.78 -12.81 -37.64
CA LEU A 311 16.51 -14.24 -37.56
C LEU A 311 15.48 -14.69 -38.61
N GLU A 312 14.47 -13.87 -38.87
CA GLU A 312 13.40 -14.17 -39.83
C GLU A 312 13.91 -14.07 -41.27
N GLU A 313 14.78 -13.13 -41.58
CA GLU A 313 15.35 -12.92 -42.93
C GLU A 313 16.36 -14.02 -43.32
N THR A 314 17.12 -14.54 -42.38
CA THR A 314 18.21 -15.48 -42.69
C THR A 314 17.73 -16.92 -42.78
N ASN A 315 16.54 -17.28 -42.33
CA ASN A 315 15.97 -18.63 -42.26
C ASN A 315 17.00 -19.68 -41.72
N GLN A 316 17.98 -19.21 -40.93
CA GLN A 316 19.11 -19.97 -40.42
C GLN A 316 18.81 -20.49 -39.03
N SER A 317 19.28 -21.68 -38.75
CA SER A 317 19.33 -22.20 -37.38
C SER A 317 20.15 -21.24 -36.50
N ALA A 318 19.83 -21.14 -35.20
CA ALA A 318 20.54 -20.27 -34.23
C ALA A 318 22.08 -20.42 -34.28
N ASP A 319 22.60 -21.57 -34.78
CA ASP A 319 24.03 -21.86 -34.91
C ASP A 319 24.72 -21.16 -36.10
N ALA A 320 23.98 -20.55 -37.00
CA ALA A 320 24.50 -19.96 -38.25
C ALA A 320 24.36 -18.44 -38.35
N ILE A 321 23.90 -17.80 -37.29
CA ILE A 321 23.73 -16.33 -37.27
C ILE A 321 25.11 -15.68 -37.26
N PRO A 322 25.37 -14.71 -38.17
CA PRO A 322 26.58 -13.93 -38.10
C PRO A 322 26.65 -13.24 -36.73
N LEU A 323 27.74 -13.45 -36.02
CA LEU A 323 28.02 -12.66 -34.81
C LEU A 323 27.92 -11.16 -35.16
N PRO A 324 27.42 -10.33 -34.25
CA PRO A 324 27.28 -8.92 -34.51
C PRO A 324 28.58 -8.32 -35.04
N GLN A 325 28.49 -7.58 -36.15
CA GLN A 325 29.66 -6.95 -36.74
C GLN A 325 30.09 -5.79 -35.84
N ASP A 326 31.42 -5.56 -35.82
CA ASP A 326 32.02 -4.48 -34.99
C ASP A 326 31.53 -3.07 -35.33
N ASP A 327 30.87 -2.90 -36.48
CA ASP A 327 30.28 -1.65 -36.96
C ASP A 327 28.86 -1.36 -36.42
N ASN A 328 28.29 -2.23 -35.60
CA ASN A 328 27.00 -1.94 -34.95
C ASN A 328 27.19 -0.91 -33.83
N ASP A 329 26.55 0.23 -33.94
CA ASP A 329 26.63 1.33 -32.96
C ASP A 329 26.09 0.96 -31.58
N ASN A 330 25.20 -0.02 -31.48
CA ASN A 330 24.66 -0.49 -30.22
C ASN A 330 25.60 -1.54 -29.59
N PHE A 331 26.43 -1.12 -28.65
CA PHE A 331 27.42 -1.99 -28.00
C PHE A 331 26.80 -3.20 -27.27
N ALA A 332 25.55 -3.14 -26.82
CA ALA A 332 24.86 -4.28 -26.23
C ALA A 332 24.64 -5.43 -27.24
N MET A 333 24.61 -5.12 -28.54
CA MET A 333 24.54 -6.11 -29.60
C MET A 333 25.91 -6.63 -30.02
N ARG A 334 27.00 -5.94 -29.67
CA ARG A 334 28.39 -6.35 -29.97
C ARG A 334 28.98 -7.24 -28.88
N VAL A 335 28.49 -7.18 -27.68
CA VAL A 335 29.08 -7.86 -26.52
C VAL A 335 28.40 -9.19 -26.27
N ALA A 336 29.20 -10.21 -25.94
CA ALA A 336 28.69 -11.48 -25.49
C ALA A 336 28.46 -11.48 -23.98
N TYR A 337 27.33 -12.02 -23.53
CA TYR A 337 26.95 -12.14 -22.13
C TYR A 337 27.17 -13.57 -21.63
N ASP A 338 27.59 -13.68 -20.37
CA ASP A 338 27.66 -14.95 -19.66
C ASP A 338 26.31 -15.37 -19.10
N ARG A 339 25.50 -14.38 -18.67
CA ARG A 339 24.20 -14.59 -18.08
C ARG A 339 23.20 -13.54 -18.52
N VAL A 340 21.94 -13.98 -18.64
CA VAL A 340 20.79 -13.10 -18.87
C VAL A 340 19.76 -13.34 -17.76
N ILE A 341 19.37 -12.29 -17.04
CA ILE A 341 18.50 -12.37 -15.87
C ILE A 341 17.19 -11.61 -16.13
N ARG A 342 16.07 -12.27 -15.88
CA ARG A 342 14.74 -11.69 -16.05
C ARG A 342 14.19 -11.10 -14.75
N CYS A 343 13.95 -9.77 -14.74
CA CYS A 343 13.36 -9.01 -13.64
C CYS A 343 12.11 -8.25 -14.09
N LEU A 344 11.16 -8.94 -14.73
CA LEU A 344 10.00 -8.35 -15.41
C LEU A 344 8.76 -8.21 -14.53
N GLY A 345 8.89 -8.45 -13.22
CA GLY A 345 7.80 -8.33 -12.24
C GLY A 345 6.92 -9.58 -12.16
N TRP A 346 5.71 -9.41 -11.63
CA TRP A 346 4.84 -10.50 -11.20
C TRP A 346 3.41 -10.30 -11.68
N ASN A 347 2.70 -11.41 -11.90
CA ASN A 347 1.30 -11.47 -12.29
C ASN A 347 0.46 -12.17 -11.20
N PHE A 348 -0.83 -11.89 -11.21
CA PHE A 348 -1.80 -12.60 -10.38
C PHE A 348 -2.04 -14.01 -10.92
N ASN A 349 -2.19 -14.98 -10.01
CA ASN A 349 -2.51 -16.36 -10.39
C ASN A 349 -4.03 -16.56 -10.50
N PHE A 350 -4.51 -16.69 -11.75
CA PHE A 350 -5.92 -16.96 -12.04
C PHE A 350 -6.26 -18.46 -12.06
N SER A 351 -5.28 -19.36 -12.04
CA SER A 351 -5.49 -20.79 -12.34
C SER A 351 -6.36 -21.54 -11.33
N ILE A 352 -6.37 -21.10 -10.07
CA ILE A 352 -7.17 -21.73 -9.01
C ILE A 352 -8.67 -21.41 -9.09
N PHE A 353 -9.05 -20.40 -9.89
CA PHE A 353 -10.42 -19.95 -10.01
C PHE A 353 -11.13 -20.62 -11.19
N ASN A 354 -12.20 -21.35 -10.94
CA ASN A 354 -13.01 -21.92 -11.99
C ASN A 354 -13.62 -20.80 -12.86
N LYS A 355 -13.84 -21.10 -14.15
CA LYS A 355 -14.46 -20.15 -15.10
C LYS A 355 -15.81 -19.64 -14.66
N SER A 356 -16.54 -20.38 -13.81
CA SER A 356 -17.83 -19.97 -13.24
C SER A 356 -17.76 -18.69 -12.41
N LEU A 357 -16.60 -18.39 -11.79
CA LEU A 357 -16.38 -17.18 -11.02
C LEU A 357 -16.21 -15.92 -11.89
N ARG A 358 -15.97 -16.07 -13.19
CA ARG A 358 -15.79 -14.97 -14.14
C ARG A 358 -14.80 -13.90 -13.66
N LEU A 359 -13.75 -14.34 -12.95
CA LEU A 359 -12.69 -13.45 -12.52
C LEU A 359 -11.81 -13.16 -13.73
N SER A 360 -11.84 -11.93 -14.21
CA SER A 360 -11.07 -11.47 -15.38
C SER A 360 -9.92 -10.57 -14.96
N SER A 361 -8.93 -10.44 -15.85
CA SER A 361 -7.83 -9.48 -15.68
C SER A 361 -8.33 -8.04 -15.84
N GLY A 362 -7.59 -7.10 -15.26
CA GLY A 362 -7.82 -5.67 -15.40
C GLY A 362 -7.69 -5.17 -16.83
N GLY A 363 -7.95 -3.86 -17.03
CA GLY A 363 -7.83 -3.21 -18.33
C GLY A 363 -6.37 -3.18 -18.84
N GLU A 364 -6.16 -2.60 -19.99
CA GLU A 364 -4.91 -2.63 -20.75
C GLU A 364 -3.64 -2.32 -19.95
N PHE A 365 -3.68 -1.30 -19.10
CA PHE A 365 -2.55 -0.89 -18.26
C PHE A 365 -2.40 -1.70 -16.97
N SER A 366 -3.37 -2.53 -16.61
CA SER A 366 -3.42 -3.27 -15.35
C SER A 366 -3.70 -4.76 -15.52
N LYS A 367 -3.40 -5.35 -16.69
CA LYS A 367 -3.66 -6.75 -17.05
C LYS A 367 -3.17 -7.77 -16.02
N LYS A 368 -2.12 -7.45 -15.29
CA LYS A 368 -1.56 -8.32 -14.25
C LYS A 368 -2.40 -8.44 -12.99
N TYR A 369 -3.47 -7.64 -12.84
CA TYR A 369 -4.35 -7.64 -11.67
C TYR A 369 -5.76 -8.10 -12.04
N PRO A 370 -6.50 -8.66 -11.07
CA PRO A 370 -7.94 -8.90 -11.24
C PRO A 370 -8.72 -7.60 -11.44
N LEU A 371 -9.77 -7.68 -12.24
CA LEU A 371 -10.68 -6.56 -12.48
C LEU A 371 -11.73 -6.49 -11.36
N VAL A 372 -11.68 -5.44 -10.57
CA VAL A 372 -12.58 -5.20 -9.45
C VAL A 372 -13.33 -3.88 -9.57
N ARG A 373 -14.41 -3.75 -8.80
CA ARG A 373 -15.20 -2.53 -8.63
C ARG A 373 -14.50 -1.58 -7.64
N PRO A 374 -14.93 -0.32 -7.52
CA PRO A 374 -14.45 0.57 -6.46
C PRO A 374 -14.66 0.04 -5.03
N SER A 375 -15.59 -0.88 -4.83
CA SER A 375 -15.81 -1.62 -3.59
C SER A 375 -14.79 -2.73 -3.34
N TYR A 376 -13.82 -2.93 -4.23
CA TYR A 376 -12.88 -4.07 -4.26
C TYR A 376 -13.54 -5.43 -4.50
N GLU A 377 -14.83 -5.45 -4.81
CA GLU A 377 -15.59 -6.63 -5.20
C GLU A 377 -15.34 -6.97 -6.68
N SER A 378 -15.20 -8.25 -7.01
CA SER A 378 -15.07 -8.72 -8.38
C SER A 378 -16.23 -8.24 -9.26
N LYS A 379 -15.95 -7.86 -10.50
CA LYS A 379 -17.02 -7.54 -11.46
C LYS A 379 -17.83 -8.76 -11.88
N GLY A 380 -17.24 -9.95 -11.82
CA GLY A 380 -17.85 -11.19 -12.29
C GLY A 380 -18.60 -11.98 -11.23
N SER A 381 -18.20 -11.89 -9.96
CA SER A 381 -18.78 -12.67 -8.86
C SER A 381 -19.09 -11.80 -7.65
N ARG A 382 -20.34 -11.75 -7.26
CA ARG A 382 -20.78 -11.07 -6.03
C ARG A 382 -20.25 -11.82 -4.81
N GLY A 383 -19.79 -11.10 -3.79
CA GLY A 383 -19.22 -11.69 -2.57
C GLY A 383 -17.75 -12.10 -2.68
N LEU A 384 -17.12 -11.99 -3.86
CA LEU A 384 -15.69 -12.18 -4.05
C LEU A 384 -14.97 -10.84 -4.02
N PHE A 385 -14.09 -10.64 -3.06
CA PHE A 385 -13.30 -9.41 -2.89
C PHE A 385 -11.82 -9.69 -3.08
N VAL A 386 -11.11 -8.77 -3.73
CA VAL A 386 -9.66 -8.85 -3.90
C VAL A 386 -9.01 -7.80 -3.01
N LEU A 387 -8.02 -8.22 -2.23
CA LEU A 387 -7.35 -7.36 -1.24
C LEU A 387 -5.82 -7.30 -1.46
N GLY A 388 -5.22 -6.26 -0.92
CA GLY A 388 -3.77 -6.09 -0.97
C GLY A 388 -3.25 -5.74 -2.35
N THR A 389 -2.02 -6.12 -2.65
CA THR A 389 -1.36 -5.81 -3.93
C THR A 389 -2.17 -6.26 -5.14
N ALA A 390 -2.92 -7.37 -5.03
CA ALA A 390 -3.75 -7.88 -6.11
C ALA A 390 -4.91 -6.93 -6.49
N SER A 391 -5.38 -6.07 -5.59
CA SER A 391 -6.47 -5.12 -5.84
C SER A 391 -6.03 -3.80 -6.49
N HIS A 392 -4.75 -3.64 -6.80
CA HIS A 392 -4.17 -2.38 -7.30
C HIS A 392 -4.64 -1.96 -8.70
N SER A 393 -5.51 -2.73 -9.35
CA SER A 393 -6.22 -2.29 -10.56
C SER A 393 -7.12 -1.07 -10.33
N VAL A 394 -7.56 -0.81 -9.10
CA VAL A 394 -8.42 0.33 -8.74
C VAL A 394 -7.66 1.67 -8.83
N ASP A 395 -6.43 1.67 -8.39
CA ASP A 395 -5.61 2.88 -8.26
C ASP A 395 -4.20 2.74 -8.87
N TYR A 396 -4.07 1.89 -9.90
CA TYR A 396 -2.78 1.60 -10.53
C TYR A 396 -2.05 2.86 -10.94
N ARG A 397 -0.82 3.03 -10.40
CA ARG A 397 0.05 4.19 -10.58
C ARG A 397 -0.54 5.53 -10.09
N LYS A 398 -1.54 5.48 -9.22
CA LYS A 398 -2.15 6.69 -8.63
C LYS A 398 -1.79 6.81 -7.15
N SER A 399 -2.18 5.86 -6.32
CA SER A 399 -1.95 5.92 -4.88
C SER A 399 -1.31 4.64 -4.34
N ALA A 400 -1.29 4.46 -3.03
CA ALA A 400 -0.57 3.39 -2.36
C ALA A 400 -1.38 2.08 -2.18
N GLY A 401 -2.49 1.88 -2.91
CA GLY A 401 -3.38 0.72 -2.72
C GLY A 401 -2.73 -0.65 -2.98
N GLY A 402 -1.63 -0.70 -3.72
CA GLY A 402 -0.84 -1.92 -3.93
C GLY A 402 0.16 -2.24 -2.82
N PHE A 403 0.30 -1.40 -1.78
CA PHE A 403 1.33 -1.47 -0.75
C PHE A 403 0.72 -1.50 0.66
N ILE A 404 1.45 -2.01 1.65
CA ILE A 404 0.95 -2.22 3.02
C ILE A 404 0.34 -0.94 3.59
N HIS A 405 1.03 0.19 3.48
CA HIS A 405 0.58 1.47 4.03
C HIS A 405 -0.68 2.04 3.37
N GLY A 406 -1.04 1.54 2.19
CA GLY A 406 -2.30 1.89 1.52
C GLY A 406 -3.38 0.84 1.75
N PHE A 407 -3.13 -0.43 1.41
CA PHE A 407 -4.20 -1.44 1.45
C PHE A 407 -4.68 -1.79 2.88
N ARG A 408 -3.96 -1.46 3.94
CA ARG A 408 -4.47 -1.59 5.30
C ARG A 408 -5.75 -0.76 5.52
N TYR A 409 -5.88 0.39 4.84
CA TYR A 409 -7.07 1.25 4.88
C TYR A 409 -8.16 0.77 3.92
N THR A 410 -7.81 0.29 2.74
CA THR A 410 -8.81 -0.29 1.83
C THR A 410 -9.42 -1.57 2.39
N ALA A 411 -8.64 -2.41 3.09
CA ALA A 411 -9.18 -3.56 3.82
C ALA A 411 -10.17 -3.12 4.92
N ARG A 412 -9.87 -2.02 5.65
CA ARG A 412 -10.79 -1.42 6.62
C ARG A 412 -12.08 -0.94 5.97
N ALA A 413 -11.99 -0.26 4.84
CA ALA A 413 -13.15 0.22 4.10
C ALA A 413 -14.02 -0.94 3.60
N VAL A 414 -13.44 -1.99 3.02
CA VAL A 414 -14.16 -3.21 2.60
C VAL A 414 -14.85 -3.88 3.79
N HIS A 415 -14.17 -4.01 4.93
CA HIS A 415 -14.79 -4.55 6.14
C HIS A 415 -16.02 -3.73 6.56
N ARG A 416 -15.93 -2.39 6.59
CA ARG A 416 -17.04 -1.49 6.94
C ARG A 416 -18.23 -1.62 5.97
N LEU A 417 -17.97 -1.77 4.65
CA LEU A 417 -19.02 -2.03 3.65
C LEU A 417 -19.77 -3.34 3.93
N LEU A 418 -19.04 -4.40 4.32
CA LEU A 418 -19.65 -5.71 4.61
C LEU A 418 -20.37 -5.74 5.96
N GLU A 419 -19.89 -5.00 6.95
CA GLU A 419 -20.58 -4.82 8.22
C GLU A 419 -21.98 -4.24 8.02
N TRP A 420 -22.14 -3.25 7.15
CA TRP A 420 -23.45 -2.75 6.81
C TRP A 420 -24.25 -3.76 5.97
N ARG A 421 -23.63 -4.29 4.90
CA ARG A 421 -24.33 -5.18 3.93
C ARG A 421 -24.91 -6.44 4.58
N HIS A 422 -24.18 -7.07 5.51
CA HIS A 422 -24.52 -8.39 6.05
C HIS A 422 -24.95 -8.37 7.51
N HIS A 423 -24.57 -7.33 8.25
CA HIS A 423 -24.83 -7.28 9.69
C HIS A 423 -25.59 -6.03 10.13
N GLY A 424 -25.96 -5.12 9.22
CA GLY A 424 -26.70 -3.90 9.55
C GLY A 424 -25.94 -2.92 10.43
N VAL A 425 -24.60 -3.08 10.57
CA VAL A 425 -23.76 -2.17 11.35
C VAL A 425 -23.39 -0.98 10.47
N ALA A 426 -23.94 0.19 10.77
CA ALA A 426 -23.71 1.40 9.99
C ALA A 426 -22.23 1.83 10.02
N TRP A 427 -21.79 2.50 8.94
CA TRP A 427 -20.43 3.06 8.87
C TRP A 427 -20.15 3.93 10.09
N PRO A 428 -19.00 3.73 10.76
CA PRO A 428 -18.66 4.52 11.94
C PRO A 428 -18.66 6.03 11.63
N SER A 429 -19.34 6.80 12.45
CA SER A 429 -19.40 8.26 12.33
C SER A 429 -19.26 8.93 13.69
N THR A 430 -18.82 10.18 13.67
CA THR A 430 -18.80 11.04 14.85
C THR A 430 -19.72 12.22 14.59
N GLU A 431 -20.74 12.41 15.43
CA GLU A 431 -21.61 13.57 15.37
C GLU A 431 -21.01 14.73 16.15
N CYS A 432 -20.97 15.91 15.55
CA CYS A 432 -20.39 17.12 16.11
C CYS A 432 -21.27 18.34 15.79
N PRO A 433 -21.30 19.37 16.67
CA PRO A 433 -21.93 20.63 16.36
C PRO A 433 -21.22 21.33 15.20
N ILE A 434 -21.95 22.09 14.40
CA ILE A 434 -21.43 22.75 13.19
C ILE A 434 -20.24 23.67 13.48
N THR A 435 -20.17 24.26 14.66
CA THR A 435 -19.06 25.12 15.11
C THR A 435 -17.71 24.39 15.14
N GLN A 436 -17.70 23.06 15.15
CA GLN A 436 -16.49 22.24 15.11
C GLN A 436 -16.09 21.81 13.69
N LEU A 437 -16.83 22.20 12.66
CA LEU A 437 -16.61 21.70 11.30
C LEU A 437 -15.21 22.04 10.78
N THR A 438 -14.83 23.31 10.83
CA THR A 438 -13.48 23.75 10.41
C THR A 438 -12.38 22.99 11.15
N ALA A 439 -12.57 22.82 12.46
CA ALA A 439 -11.65 22.09 13.31
C ALA A 439 -11.48 20.63 12.93
N SER A 440 -12.59 19.98 12.69
CA SER A 440 -12.60 18.56 12.33
C SER A 440 -11.89 18.33 11.01
N ILE A 441 -12.16 19.17 10.01
CA ILE A 441 -11.48 19.08 8.70
C ILE A 441 -9.97 19.31 8.88
N ILE A 442 -9.56 20.41 9.52
CA ILE A 442 -8.15 20.73 9.69
C ILE A 442 -7.42 19.66 10.52
N ARG A 443 -8.04 19.13 11.56
CA ARG A 443 -7.46 17.98 12.28
C ARG A 443 -7.22 16.78 11.37
N ARG A 444 -8.23 16.40 10.62
CA ARG A 444 -8.13 15.20 9.77
C ARG A 444 -7.10 15.34 8.65
N VAL A 445 -7.08 16.47 7.95
CA VAL A 445 -6.08 16.69 6.89
C VAL A 445 -4.65 16.71 7.43
N ASN A 446 -4.45 17.14 8.68
CA ASN A 446 -3.14 17.12 9.33
C ASN A 446 -2.75 15.77 9.91
N GLU A 447 -3.69 14.99 10.43
CA GLU A 447 -3.40 13.77 11.20
C GLU A 447 -3.68 12.48 10.44
N ALA A 448 -4.72 12.43 9.60
CA ALA A 448 -5.18 11.20 8.96
C ALA A 448 -4.12 10.54 8.09
N SER A 449 -3.79 9.30 8.39
CA SER A 449 -2.88 8.52 7.56
C SER A 449 -3.59 7.90 6.35
N GLY A 450 -4.80 7.36 6.53
CA GLY A 450 -5.55 6.72 5.44
C GLY A 450 -5.86 7.68 4.31
N LEU A 451 -6.34 8.88 4.64
CA LEU A 451 -6.62 9.94 3.69
C LEU A 451 -5.37 10.37 2.91
N TYR A 452 -4.23 10.49 3.61
CA TYR A 452 -2.94 10.87 3.03
C TYR A 452 -2.37 9.78 2.11
N GLN A 453 -2.38 8.50 2.54
CA GLN A 453 -1.80 7.39 1.78
C GLN A 453 -2.66 6.96 0.59
N MET A 454 -3.97 7.12 0.71
CA MET A 454 -4.94 6.71 -0.31
C MET A 454 -5.59 7.93 -0.99
N PHE A 455 -4.77 8.95 -1.26
CA PHE A 455 -5.20 10.14 -1.98
C PHE A 455 -5.89 9.78 -3.31
N GLY A 456 -6.96 10.49 -3.63
CA GLY A 456 -7.75 10.21 -4.84
C GLY A 456 -8.56 8.90 -4.82
N VAL A 457 -8.54 8.14 -3.71
CA VAL A 457 -9.25 6.85 -3.57
C VAL A 457 -10.16 6.83 -2.36
N LEU A 458 -9.65 7.20 -1.18
CA LEU A 458 -10.43 7.33 0.03
C LEU A 458 -10.63 8.79 0.36
N ALA A 459 -11.83 9.13 0.80
CA ALA A 459 -12.21 10.47 1.22
C ALA A 459 -12.89 10.42 2.59
N ASP A 460 -12.76 11.49 3.36
CA ASP A 460 -13.60 11.71 4.53
C ASP A 460 -14.88 12.42 4.08
N ILE A 461 -16.01 12.03 4.65
CA ILE A 461 -17.34 12.56 4.31
C ILE A 461 -17.94 13.27 5.51
N VAL A 462 -18.43 14.49 5.29
CA VAL A 462 -19.21 15.23 6.27
C VAL A 462 -20.65 15.28 5.79
N LEU A 463 -21.57 14.70 6.57
CA LEU A 463 -23.01 14.73 6.29
C LEU A 463 -23.66 15.80 7.15
N LEU A 464 -24.27 16.79 6.52
CA LEU A 464 -24.93 17.89 7.23
C LEU A 464 -26.29 17.44 7.80
N LYS A 465 -26.58 17.91 9.01
CA LYS A 465 -27.89 17.76 9.65
C LYS A 465 -28.80 18.93 9.25
N GLU A 466 -30.06 18.80 9.57
CA GLU A 466 -31.09 19.83 9.31
C GLU A 466 -30.64 21.19 9.80
N ASN A 467 -30.88 22.22 8.97
CA ASN A 467 -30.50 23.62 9.25
C ASN A 467 -29.01 23.83 9.56
N ALA A 468 -28.14 22.91 9.11
CA ALA A 468 -26.69 22.96 9.36
C ALA A 468 -26.32 23.22 10.84
N THR A 469 -27.06 22.65 11.79
CA THR A 469 -26.78 22.78 13.22
C THR A 469 -25.70 21.84 13.72
N ALA A 470 -25.59 20.68 13.07
CA ALA A 470 -24.62 19.63 13.38
C ALA A 470 -24.23 18.89 12.10
N PHE A 471 -23.24 18.03 12.20
CA PHE A 471 -22.80 17.15 11.11
C PHE A 471 -22.36 15.79 11.64
N GLU A 472 -22.44 14.76 10.77
CA GLU A 472 -21.79 13.48 10.98
C GLU A 472 -20.50 13.41 10.15
N TYR A 473 -19.39 13.02 10.77
CA TYR A 473 -18.09 12.83 10.13
C TYR A 473 -17.82 11.35 9.91
N LEU A 474 -17.67 10.93 8.66
CA LEU A 474 -17.30 9.58 8.25
C LEU A 474 -15.87 9.58 7.71
N GLU A 475 -15.04 8.64 8.15
CA GLU A 475 -13.65 8.56 7.74
C GLU A 475 -13.44 7.49 6.67
N GLU A 476 -12.61 7.82 5.66
CA GLU A 476 -12.02 6.88 4.69
C GLU A 476 -13.04 6.10 3.87
N PHE A 477 -14.03 6.80 3.38
CA PHE A 477 -15.01 6.24 2.46
C PHE A 477 -14.42 6.13 1.03
N PRO A 478 -14.66 5.03 0.28
CA PRO A 478 -14.25 4.92 -1.12
C PRO A 478 -14.95 5.95 -1.99
N MET A 479 -14.24 7.02 -2.37
CA MET A 479 -14.86 8.20 -2.99
C MET A 479 -15.56 7.92 -4.31
N GLN A 480 -15.13 6.93 -5.09
CA GLN A 480 -15.79 6.53 -6.33
C GLN A 480 -17.16 5.85 -6.11
N MET A 481 -17.50 5.51 -4.86
CA MET A 481 -18.81 4.98 -4.48
C MET A 481 -19.74 6.07 -3.92
N LEU A 482 -19.41 7.35 -4.09
CA LEU A 482 -20.14 8.48 -3.49
C LEU A 482 -21.65 8.41 -3.77
N ALA A 483 -22.07 8.11 -4.99
CA ALA A 483 -23.47 7.97 -5.35
C ALA A 483 -24.23 6.86 -4.58
N GLN A 484 -23.49 5.88 -4.08
CA GLN A 484 -24.07 4.74 -3.33
C GLN A 484 -23.91 4.92 -1.80
N LEU A 485 -23.45 6.08 -1.34
CA LEU A 485 -23.11 6.32 0.05
C LEU A 485 -24.21 5.85 1.02
N GLU A 486 -25.44 6.28 0.80
CA GLU A 486 -26.56 5.92 1.70
C GLU A 486 -26.83 4.41 1.74
N THR A 487 -26.79 3.76 0.57
CA THR A 487 -27.08 2.33 0.44
C THR A 487 -26.00 1.44 1.02
N VAL A 488 -24.74 1.91 1.04
CA VAL A 488 -23.58 1.09 1.48
C VAL A 488 -23.05 1.46 2.87
N THR A 489 -23.58 2.53 3.49
CA THR A 489 -23.11 2.96 4.81
C THR A 489 -24.19 2.97 5.88
N GLY A 490 -25.48 2.96 5.49
CA GLY A 490 -26.61 3.18 6.39
C GLY A 490 -26.70 4.62 6.93
N ARG A 491 -26.00 5.58 6.31
CA ARG A 491 -26.03 7.01 6.67
C ARG A 491 -26.78 7.79 5.62
N GLN A 492 -27.38 8.93 6.01
CA GLN A 492 -28.26 9.74 5.15
C GLN A 492 -27.62 11.08 4.82
N ALA A 493 -27.62 11.48 3.54
CA ALA A 493 -27.04 12.73 3.01
C ALA A 493 -28.11 13.74 2.59
N ARG A 494 -29.16 13.95 3.42
CA ARG A 494 -30.37 14.73 3.05
C ARG A 494 -30.16 16.23 2.95
N HIS A 495 -29.22 16.78 3.70
CA HIS A 495 -29.05 18.22 3.88
C HIS A 495 -27.75 18.77 3.26
N GLY A 496 -27.14 18.00 2.37
CA GLY A 496 -25.86 18.31 1.74
C GLY A 496 -24.69 17.63 2.43
N LEU A 497 -23.55 17.67 1.76
CA LEU A 497 -22.33 16.99 2.23
C LEU A 497 -21.05 17.67 1.75
N PHE A 498 -19.99 17.50 2.54
CA PHE A 498 -18.62 17.78 2.09
C PHE A 498 -17.87 16.47 1.89
N VAL A 499 -17.03 16.44 0.86
CA VAL A 499 -16.10 15.35 0.58
C VAL A 499 -14.69 15.91 0.68
N ILE A 500 -13.90 15.40 1.62
CA ILE A 500 -12.53 15.84 1.88
C ILE A 500 -11.59 14.78 1.31
N ASN A 501 -10.71 15.17 0.42
CA ASN A 501 -9.77 14.31 -0.26
C ASN A 501 -8.39 14.97 -0.31
N MET A 502 -7.35 14.18 -0.59
CA MET A 502 -6.00 14.66 -0.87
C MET A 502 -5.74 14.48 -2.36
N GLU A 503 -5.22 15.52 -3.01
CA GLU A 503 -4.97 15.52 -4.45
C GLU A 503 -3.62 16.16 -4.80
N TYR A 504 -3.03 15.70 -5.89
CA TYR A 504 -1.99 16.44 -6.59
C TYR A 504 -2.64 17.34 -7.66
N GLY A 505 -2.01 18.45 -7.98
CA GLY A 505 -2.40 19.29 -9.12
C GLY A 505 -2.22 18.58 -10.46
N ARG A 506 -2.74 19.20 -11.51
CA ARG A 506 -2.61 18.67 -12.87
C ARG A 506 -1.14 18.58 -13.27
N ASN A 507 -0.79 17.51 -13.98
CA ASN A 507 0.57 17.28 -14.47
C ASN A 507 1.64 17.21 -13.37
N PHE A 508 1.31 16.67 -12.22
CA PHE A 508 2.21 16.58 -11.05
C PHE A 508 3.41 15.65 -11.25
N SER A 509 3.38 14.74 -12.22
CA SER A 509 4.46 13.79 -12.47
C SER A 509 4.74 13.60 -13.94
N GLY A 510 5.98 13.22 -14.27
CA GLY A 510 6.40 12.93 -15.64
C GLY A 510 7.88 13.27 -15.86
N PRO A 511 8.44 12.88 -17.03
CA PRO A 511 9.86 13.08 -17.34
C PRO A 511 10.26 14.56 -17.41
N ASP A 512 9.31 15.42 -17.79
CA ASP A 512 9.56 16.86 -18.00
C ASP A 512 9.20 17.70 -16.76
N LYS A 513 8.98 17.04 -15.60
CA LYS A 513 8.61 17.71 -14.34
C LYS A 513 9.81 17.75 -13.40
N ASP A 514 10.43 18.91 -13.31
CA ASP A 514 11.45 19.17 -12.31
C ASP A 514 10.81 19.33 -10.94
N VAL A 515 11.12 18.40 -10.03
CA VAL A 515 10.59 18.43 -8.66
C VAL A 515 11.18 19.54 -7.81
N PHE A 516 12.22 20.18 -8.26
CA PHE A 516 12.85 21.31 -7.59
C PHE A 516 12.55 22.66 -8.26
N PHE A 517 11.76 22.66 -9.32
CA PHE A 517 11.41 23.89 -9.99
C PHE A 517 10.56 24.80 -9.11
N TYR A 518 10.85 26.10 -9.09
CA TYR A 518 10.28 27.05 -8.13
C TYR A 518 8.75 27.22 -8.27
N ASP A 519 8.19 27.04 -9.47
CA ASP A 519 6.76 27.20 -9.74
C ASP A 519 5.94 25.91 -9.49
N ARG A 520 6.58 24.87 -8.99
CA ARG A 520 5.90 23.62 -8.65
C ARG A 520 4.91 23.79 -7.50
N SER A 521 5.26 24.66 -6.55
CA SER A 521 4.41 24.99 -5.41
C SER A 521 3.62 26.28 -5.65
N VAL A 522 2.44 26.37 -5.04
CA VAL A 522 1.54 27.51 -5.16
C VAL A 522 1.23 28.06 -3.79
N GLY A 523 1.60 29.32 -3.55
CA GLY A 523 1.41 30.01 -2.27
C GLY A 523 0.07 30.75 -2.14
N HIS A 524 -0.71 30.88 -3.20
CA HIS A 524 -1.98 31.61 -3.21
C HIS A 524 -3.17 30.65 -3.30
N THR A 525 -4.20 30.93 -2.51
CA THR A 525 -5.37 30.06 -2.39
C THR A 525 -6.13 29.90 -3.70
N GLU A 526 -6.24 30.96 -4.47
CA GLU A 526 -6.91 30.97 -5.78
C GLU A 526 -6.23 30.10 -6.83
N ASP A 527 -4.93 29.89 -6.70
CA ASP A 527 -4.12 29.08 -7.60
C ASP A 527 -3.78 27.68 -7.04
N ALA A 528 -4.25 27.35 -5.83
CA ALA A 528 -3.93 26.12 -5.14
C ALA A 528 -4.26 24.84 -5.95
N TRP A 529 -5.25 24.91 -6.85
CA TRP A 529 -5.62 23.83 -7.76
C TRP A 529 -4.52 23.47 -8.79
N GLN A 530 -3.54 24.36 -8.99
CA GLN A 530 -2.38 24.14 -9.88
C GLN A 530 -1.23 23.45 -9.16
N SER A 531 -1.25 23.41 -7.82
CA SER A 531 -0.15 22.86 -7.03
C SER A 531 0.19 21.43 -7.41
N ASN A 532 1.47 21.16 -7.66
CA ASN A 532 1.99 19.82 -7.90
C ASN A 532 2.36 19.07 -6.60
N PHE A 533 2.13 19.66 -5.44
CA PHE A 533 2.24 18.98 -4.16
C PHE A 533 0.90 18.40 -3.72
N LEU A 534 0.97 17.35 -2.90
CA LEU A 534 -0.22 16.76 -2.29
C LEU A 534 -0.86 17.76 -1.32
N HIS A 535 -2.10 18.13 -1.58
CA HIS A 535 -2.83 19.11 -0.77
C HIS A 535 -4.29 18.69 -0.56
N PRO A 536 -4.95 19.17 0.51
CA PRO A 536 -6.35 18.87 0.75
C PRO A 536 -7.27 19.60 -0.21
N VAL A 537 -8.29 18.89 -0.70
CA VAL A 537 -9.36 19.44 -1.54
C VAL A 537 -10.71 19.10 -0.92
N ILE A 538 -11.58 20.11 -0.79
CA ILE A 538 -12.90 20.00 -0.19
C ILE A 538 -13.96 20.28 -1.25
N TYR A 539 -14.78 19.27 -1.54
CA TYR A 539 -15.92 19.34 -2.44
C TYR A 539 -17.19 19.54 -1.63
N TYR A 540 -18.03 20.49 -2.02
CA TYR A 540 -19.35 20.70 -1.43
C TYR A 540 -20.44 20.32 -2.42
N TYR A 541 -21.40 19.51 -1.98
CA TYR A 541 -22.59 19.13 -2.72
C TYR A 541 -23.84 19.45 -1.90
N ARG A 542 -24.83 20.13 -2.50
CA ARG A 542 -26.14 20.38 -1.86
C ARG A 542 -26.96 19.12 -1.71
N HIS A 543 -26.75 18.14 -2.57
CA HIS A 543 -27.40 16.81 -2.55
C HIS A 543 -26.39 15.77 -2.97
N LEU A 544 -26.64 14.53 -2.57
CA LEU A 544 -25.78 13.42 -2.95
C LEU A 544 -25.74 13.28 -4.48
N PRO A 545 -24.55 13.26 -5.12
CA PRO A 545 -24.45 13.02 -6.56
C PRO A 545 -25.04 11.68 -6.96
N THR A 546 -25.71 11.67 -8.10
CA THR A 546 -26.30 10.47 -8.69
C THR A 546 -25.24 9.57 -9.36
N GLU A 547 -25.55 8.30 -9.61
CA GLU A 547 -24.67 7.41 -10.37
C GLU A 547 -24.39 7.93 -11.79
N GLN A 548 -25.36 8.60 -12.40
CA GLN A 548 -25.21 9.22 -13.71
C GLN A 548 -24.18 10.35 -13.68
N GLU A 549 -24.24 11.24 -12.69
CA GLU A 549 -23.26 12.32 -12.52
C GLU A 549 -21.85 11.78 -12.26
N VAL A 550 -21.71 10.73 -11.42
CA VAL A 550 -20.43 10.07 -11.20
C VAL A 550 -19.89 9.43 -12.49
N ARG A 551 -20.74 8.80 -13.28
CA ARG A 551 -20.36 8.15 -14.53
C ARG A 551 -19.93 9.14 -15.60
N PHE A 552 -20.61 10.28 -15.72
CA PHE A 552 -20.37 11.31 -16.74
C PHE A 552 -19.56 12.51 -16.23
N ARG A 553 -18.86 12.35 -15.11
CA ARG A 553 -17.95 13.39 -14.63
C ARG A 553 -16.90 13.75 -15.66
N PRO A 554 -16.36 14.99 -15.64
CA PRO A 554 -15.25 15.36 -16.49
C PRO A 554 -14.06 14.38 -16.34
N ALA A 555 -13.38 14.06 -17.44
CA ALA A 555 -12.36 13.00 -17.47
C ALA A 555 -11.18 13.26 -16.51
N ASP A 556 -10.86 14.53 -16.28
CA ASP A 556 -9.78 14.99 -15.42
C ASP A 556 -10.21 15.27 -13.97
N TRP A 557 -11.49 15.03 -13.63
CA TRP A 557 -12.01 15.21 -12.29
C TRP A 557 -12.19 13.86 -11.56
N PRO A 558 -11.75 13.75 -10.30
CA PRO A 558 -11.94 12.52 -9.53
C PRO A 558 -13.40 12.30 -9.13
N LEU A 559 -14.16 13.37 -8.99
CA LEU A 559 -15.58 13.41 -8.58
C LEU A 559 -16.42 14.24 -9.59
N PRO A 560 -17.76 14.13 -9.55
CA PRO A 560 -18.64 15.03 -10.31
C PRO A 560 -18.39 16.50 -9.97
N ARG A 561 -18.83 17.41 -10.84
CA ARG A 561 -18.73 18.84 -10.54
C ARG A 561 -19.46 19.17 -9.24
N PRO A 562 -18.78 19.75 -8.25
CA PRO A 562 -19.41 20.14 -6.99
C PRO A 562 -20.19 21.43 -7.12
N THR A 563 -21.04 21.74 -6.12
CA THR A 563 -21.66 23.06 -5.98
C THR A 563 -20.60 24.13 -5.70
N ALA A 564 -19.60 23.80 -4.87
CA ALA A 564 -18.43 24.61 -4.59
C ALA A 564 -17.23 23.72 -4.26
N ILE A 565 -16.03 24.24 -4.50
CA ILE A 565 -14.77 23.54 -4.25
C ILE A 565 -13.77 24.47 -3.55
N HIS A 566 -12.98 23.92 -2.66
CA HIS A 566 -11.90 24.64 -2.00
C HIS A 566 -10.65 23.80 -1.97
N HIS A 567 -9.53 24.36 -2.42
CA HIS A 567 -8.20 23.80 -2.31
C HIS A 567 -7.47 24.48 -1.16
N ILE A 568 -6.93 23.70 -0.23
CA ILE A 568 -6.05 24.23 0.81
C ILE A 568 -4.64 24.31 0.22
N VAL A 569 -4.04 25.50 0.31
CA VAL A 569 -2.67 25.74 -0.18
C VAL A 569 -1.73 24.71 0.45
N GLU A 570 -0.82 24.16 -0.34
CA GLU A 570 0.15 23.19 0.16
C GLU A 570 1.06 23.76 1.25
N ASP A 571 1.65 22.86 2.03
CA ASP A 571 2.64 23.17 3.04
C ASP A 571 3.74 22.10 3.01
N PHE A 572 5.00 22.51 2.95
CA PHE A 572 6.15 21.61 2.91
C PHE A 572 6.23 20.67 4.11
N LEU A 573 5.74 21.14 5.25
CA LEU A 573 5.74 20.37 6.49
C LEU A 573 4.49 19.50 6.64
N THR A 574 3.59 19.50 5.65
CA THR A 574 2.28 18.84 5.73
C THR A 574 1.49 19.26 6.99
N ASP A 575 1.61 20.54 7.34
CA ASP A 575 0.99 21.14 8.51
C ASP A 575 0.10 22.32 8.08
N TRP A 576 -1.15 22.02 7.74
CA TRP A 576 -2.15 22.99 7.26
C TRP A 576 -2.81 23.72 8.44
N THR A 577 -2.01 24.44 9.23
CA THR A 577 -2.46 25.14 10.44
C THR A 577 -2.22 26.65 10.41
N ALA A 578 -1.69 27.19 9.31
CA ALA A 578 -1.47 28.64 9.17
C ALA A 578 -2.81 29.40 9.21
N PRO A 579 -2.97 30.40 10.11
CA PRO A 579 -4.25 31.09 10.29
C PRO A 579 -4.73 31.77 9.03
N LEU A 580 -3.85 32.43 8.28
CA LEU A 580 -4.21 33.22 7.10
C LEU A 580 -4.23 32.38 5.81
N GLY A 581 -3.29 31.45 5.65
CA GLY A 581 -3.18 30.64 4.44
C GLY A 581 -4.14 29.45 4.41
N HIS A 582 -4.45 28.86 5.57
CA HIS A 582 -5.22 27.62 5.63
C HIS A 582 -6.57 27.77 6.32
N ILE A 583 -6.59 28.29 7.56
CA ILE A 583 -7.78 28.20 8.42
C ILE A 583 -8.84 29.22 8.00
N LEU A 584 -8.45 30.47 7.79
CA LEU A 584 -9.41 31.52 7.42
C LEU A 584 -10.04 31.30 6.05
N PRO A 585 -9.30 30.96 4.97
CA PRO A 585 -9.89 30.66 3.68
C PRO A 585 -10.87 29.48 3.75
N LEU A 586 -10.49 28.40 4.45
CA LEU A 586 -11.37 27.25 4.66
C LEU A 586 -12.65 27.66 5.41
N ARG A 587 -12.53 28.42 6.52
CA ARG A 587 -13.70 28.87 7.27
C ARG A 587 -14.65 29.70 6.39
N ARG A 588 -14.14 30.67 5.64
CA ARG A 588 -14.94 31.49 4.72
C ARG A 588 -15.64 30.66 3.66
N PHE A 589 -14.93 29.67 3.11
CA PHE A 589 -15.52 28.72 2.16
C PHE A 589 -16.70 27.97 2.79
N LEU A 590 -16.53 27.45 4.01
CA LEU A 590 -17.57 26.71 4.72
C LEU A 590 -18.75 27.62 5.07
N GLU A 591 -18.50 28.84 5.58
CA GLU A 591 -19.51 29.85 5.87
C GLU A 591 -20.36 30.19 4.64
N ASN A 592 -19.71 30.37 3.47
CA ASN A 592 -20.39 30.62 2.20
C ASN A 592 -21.23 29.43 1.72
N CYS A 593 -20.76 28.18 1.96
CA CYS A 593 -21.51 26.98 1.58
C CYS A 593 -22.76 26.77 2.46
N LEU A 594 -22.67 27.15 3.74
CA LEU A 594 -23.67 26.84 4.77
C LEU A 594 -24.59 28.01 5.08
N ASP A 595 -24.27 29.21 4.60
CA ASP A 595 -24.91 30.49 5.01
C ASP A 595 -24.99 30.63 6.54
N THR A 596 -23.91 30.28 7.23
CA THR A 596 -23.83 30.18 8.69
C THR A 596 -22.51 30.73 9.18
N ASP A 597 -22.54 31.54 10.24
CA ASP A 597 -21.35 32.07 10.89
C ASP A 597 -20.65 30.98 11.72
N LEU A 598 -19.44 30.61 11.31
CA LEU A 598 -18.59 29.62 12.00
C LEU A 598 -17.53 30.26 12.90
N ARG A 599 -17.57 31.57 13.08
CA ARG A 599 -16.62 32.28 13.95
C ARG A 599 -16.85 31.87 15.41
N SER A 600 -15.78 31.61 16.13
CA SER A 600 -15.80 31.47 17.58
C SER A 600 -15.24 32.73 18.23
N PHE A 601 -15.65 33.02 19.43
CA PHE A 601 -15.17 34.20 20.20
C PHE A 601 -13.63 34.30 20.21
N TYR A 602 -12.93 33.18 20.31
CA TYR A 602 -11.47 33.15 20.28
C TYR A 602 -10.87 33.36 18.88
N ALA A 603 -11.59 33.03 17.83
CA ALA A 603 -11.09 33.18 16.48
C ALA A 603 -10.93 34.65 16.03
N GLU A 604 -11.78 35.53 16.44
CA GLU A 604 -11.71 36.96 16.06
C GLU A 604 -10.50 37.67 16.68
N SER A 605 -10.33 37.55 17.98
CA SER A 605 -9.18 38.14 18.67
C SER A 605 -7.86 37.55 18.21
N CYS A 606 -7.81 36.21 18.03
CA CYS A 606 -6.62 35.53 17.57
C CYS A 606 -6.27 35.89 16.13
N PHE A 607 -7.26 36.08 15.28
CA PHE A 607 -7.09 36.53 13.91
C PHE A 607 -6.50 37.96 13.84
N PHE A 608 -7.00 38.87 14.63
CA PHE A 608 -6.47 40.24 14.75
C PHE A 608 -5.00 40.23 15.19
N PHE A 609 -4.65 39.40 16.19
CA PHE A 609 -3.27 39.27 16.65
C PHE A 609 -2.36 38.61 15.59
N ALA A 610 -2.88 37.67 14.83
CA ALA A 610 -2.12 37.07 13.73
C ALA A 610 -1.82 38.10 12.63
N LEU A 611 -2.81 38.91 12.26
CA LEU A 611 -2.64 40.00 11.29
C LEU A 611 -1.61 41.03 11.72
N THR A 612 -1.68 41.48 13.00
CA THR A 612 -0.84 42.56 13.49
C THR A 612 0.58 42.15 13.85
N ARG A 613 0.78 40.89 14.27
CA ARG A 613 2.06 40.38 14.77
C ARG A 613 2.68 39.30 13.91
N GLN A 614 2.00 38.86 12.86
CA GLN A 614 2.42 37.70 11.99
C GLN A 614 2.75 36.44 12.79
N LYS A 615 2.28 36.34 14.04
CA LYS A 615 2.51 35.22 14.93
C LYS A 615 1.32 35.07 15.88
N LEU A 616 0.80 33.84 15.96
CA LEU A 616 -0.30 33.54 16.89
C LEU A 616 0.24 33.47 18.33
N PRO A 617 -0.29 34.28 19.25
CA PRO A 617 0.05 34.16 20.66
C PRO A 617 -0.26 32.77 21.22
N PRO A 618 0.50 32.25 22.20
CA PRO A 618 0.28 30.92 22.77
C PRO A 618 -1.14 30.63 23.23
N PHE A 619 -1.82 31.62 23.81
CA PHE A 619 -3.20 31.47 24.28
C PHE A 619 -4.20 31.37 23.11
N CYS A 620 -3.93 32.05 22.00
CA CYS A 620 -4.69 31.93 20.77
C CYS A 620 -4.52 30.57 20.14
N GLN A 621 -3.27 30.08 20.03
CA GLN A 621 -3.01 28.70 19.60
C GLN A 621 -3.77 27.71 20.46
N HIS A 622 -3.79 27.91 21.76
CA HIS A 622 -4.49 27.04 22.68
C HIS A 622 -6.02 27.13 22.58
N GLY A 623 -6.60 28.28 22.64
CA GLY A 623 -8.07 28.48 22.60
C GLY A 623 -8.62 28.06 21.23
N TYR A 624 -8.00 28.56 20.19
CA TYR A 624 -8.37 28.31 18.81
C TYR A 624 -8.17 26.83 18.43
N LEU A 625 -6.99 26.28 18.67
CA LEU A 625 -6.65 24.91 18.31
C LEU A 625 -7.35 23.87 19.20
N ARG A 626 -7.68 24.19 20.45
CA ARG A 626 -8.41 23.29 21.34
C ARG A 626 -9.87 23.12 20.92
N THR A 627 -10.56 24.18 20.61
CA THR A 627 -11.93 24.13 20.06
C THR A 627 -11.93 23.47 18.70
N GLN A 628 -10.85 23.60 17.97
CA GLN A 628 -10.62 23.02 16.66
C GLN A 628 -10.14 21.56 16.71
N GLY A 629 -9.89 20.98 17.87
CA GLY A 629 -9.37 19.62 17.98
C GLY A 629 -7.95 19.41 17.43
N LEU A 630 -7.26 20.49 17.08
CA LEU A 630 -5.92 20.49 16.47
C LEU A 630 -4.80 20.36 17.49
N VAL A 631 -5.03 19.83 18.61
CA VAL A 631 -4.00 19.84 19.63
C VAL A 631 -3.46 18.46 19.81
N GLY A 632 -2.17 18.34 19.54
CA GLY A 632 -1.26 17.56 20.34
C GLY A 632 -1.28 18.16 21.76
N THR A 633 -2.34 17.89 22.47
CA THR A 633 -2.84 18.58 23.65
C THR A 633 -1.90 18.54 24.82
N GLU A 634 -0.99 17.58 24.87
CA GLU A 634 -0.08 17.38 25.99
C GLU A 634 1.01 18.46 26.06
N ARG A 635 1.63 18.80 24.94
CA ARG A 635 2.64 19.88 24.90
C ARG A 635 2.07 21.26 25.21
N LEU A 636 0.85 21.54 24.77
CA LEU A 636 0.18 22.81 25.06
C LEU A 636 -0.38 22.85 26.47
N ARG A 637 -0.81 21.74 27.05
CA ARG A 637 -1.14 21.65 28.48
C ARG A 637 0.09 21.90 29.34
N GLN A 638 1.21 21.27 29.03
CA GLN A 638 2.48 21.48 29.72
C GLN A 638 2.97 22.92 29.60
N HIS A 639 2.84 23.55 28.42
CA HIS A 639 3.19 24.95 28.23
C HIS A 639 2.26 25.90 29.00
N ARG A 640 0.98 25.56 29.17
CA ARG A 640 0.03 26.35 29.99
C ARG A 640 0.34 26.29 31.48
N VAL A 641 0.67 25.11 31.97
CA VAL A 641 1.09 24.91 33.35
C VAL A 641 2.37 25.71 33.63
N ALA A 642 3.34 25.64 32.71
CA ALA A 642 4.60 26.35 32.81
C ALA A 642 4.48 27.87 32.66
N SER A 643 3.46 28.38 31.93
CA SER A 643 3.25 29.81 31.70
C SER A 643 2.26 30.45 32.65
N GLY A 644 1.75 29.71 33.64
CA GLY A 644 0.82 30.26 34.68
C GLY A 644 -0.57 30.66 34.16
N LEU A 645 -0.89 30.31 32.89
CA LEU A 645 -2.18 30.67 32.26
C LEU A 645 -3.34 29.77 32.67
N LEU A 646 -3.08 28.73 33.46
CA LEU A 646 -4.07 27.93 34.18
C LEU A 646 -3.95 28.21 35.68
N ARG A 647 -4.78 29.11 36.21
CA ARG A 647 -5.08 29.04 37.63
C ARG A 647 -5.83 27.74 37.88
N THR A 648 -5.13 26.76 38.45
CA THR A 648 -5.79 25.62 39.08
C THR A 648 -6.59 26.20 40.27
N SER A 649 -7.91 25.98 40.28
CA SER A 649 -8.67 26.14 41.50
C SER A 649 -7.99 25.33 42.59
N PRO A 650 -7.79 25.87 43.78
CA PRO A 650 -7.12 25.17 44.84
C PRO A 650 -7.96 23.94 45.22
N ALA A 651 -7.47 22.76 44.95
CA ALA A 651 -7.99 21.57 45.60
C ALA A 651 -7.69 21.69 47.10
N ALA A 652 -8.72 21.57 47.90
CA ALA A 652 -8.65 21.59 49.34
C ALA A 652 -7.58 20.65 49.90
N GLY A 653 -6.71 21.23 50.71
CA GLY A 653 -6.03 20.66 51.85
C GLY A 653 -5.18 19.40 51.68
N ARG A 654 -3.87 19.62 51.60
CA ARG A 654 -2.89 18.79 52.34
C ARG A 654 -1.74 19.69 52.81
N ARG A 655 -1.48 19.62 54.15
CA ARG A 655 -0.43 20.36 54.86
C ARG A 655 0.97 19.88 54.46
N PRO A 656 2.00 20.73 54.56
CA PRO A 656 3.36 20.36 54.19
C PRO A 656 4.06 19.61 55.33
N GLY A 657 4.79 18.61 54.98
CA GLY A 657 5.73 17.86 55.85
C GLY A 657 7.08 17.79 55.18
N GLU A 658 8.01 18.48 55.76
CA GLU A 658 9.46 18.31 55.89
C GLU A 658 10.28 17.53 54.81
N GLY A 659 11.15 18.21 54.17
CA GLY A 659 12.61 18.18 54.29
C GLY A 659 13.36 17.00 53.72
N ARG A 660 14.13 17.21 52.66
CA ARG A 660 15.55 16.81 52.59
C ARG A 660 16.29 17.52 51.46
N ARG A 661 17.41 18.07 51.86
CA ARG A 661 18.42 18.75 51.01
C ARG A 661 19.29 17.77 50.28
N GLN A 662 19.77 18.18 49.12
CA GLN A 662 21.14 18.17 48.56
C GLN A 662 21.40 17.24 47.39
N PRO A 663 22.48 17.42 46.62
CA PRO A 663 23.16 18.66 46.16
C PRO A 663 23.34 18.72 44.62
N GLY A 664 23.78 19.90 44.16
CA GLY A 664 23.93 20.29 42.79
C GLY A 664 25.04 19.63 41.99
N HIS A 665 24.88 19.70 40.70
CA HIS A 665 25.94 19.62 39.69
C HIS A 665 25.77 20.72 38.64
N PRO A 666 26.88 21.20 38.04
CA PRO A 666 26.91 22.51 37.38
C PRO A 666 26.40 22.50 35.95
N LYS A 667 25.83 23.64 35.54
CA LYS A 667 25.39 23.92 34.19
C LYS A 667 26.59 24.11 33.25
N PRO A 668 26.56 23.61 32.02
CA PRO A 668 27.49 24.07 30.98
C PRO A 668 26.96 25.38 30.37
N THR A 669 27.82 26.39 30.40
CA THR A 669 27.66 27.68 29.70
C THR A 669 27.69 27.46 28.19
N ARG A 670 26.62 27.85 27.51
CA ARG A 670 26.63 28.01 26.05
C ARG A 670 26.91 29.45 25.70
N HIS A 671 28.00 29.66 25.01
CA HIS A 671 28.32 30.91 24.32
C HIS A 671 27.35 31.11 23.14
N PHE A 672 26.61 32.19 23.16
CA PHE A 672 25.90 32.70 22.00
C PHE A 672 26.86 33.53 21.16
N LEU A 673 27.07 33.13 19.92
CA LEU A 673 27.66 33.98 18.88
C LEU A 673 26.59 34.88 18.31
N THR A 674 26.75 36.17 18.43
CA THR A 674 25.97 37.21 17.78
C THR A 674 26.39 37.34 16.31
N PRO A 675 25.45 37.53 15.37
CA PRO A 675 25.79 37.83 13.99
C PRO A 675 26.17 39.31 13.84
N GLY A 676 27.28 39.58 13.15
CA GLY A 676 27.70 40.90 12.73
C GLY A 676 26.88 41.47 11.57
N PRO A 677 26.95 42.79 11.32
CA PRO A 677 26.11 43.45 10.33
C PRO A 677 26.52 43.16 8.89
N PRO A 678 25.59 43.34 7.91
CA PRO A 678 25.80 42.98 6.51
C PRO A 678 26.73 43.97 5.80
N GLY A 679 27.78 43.45 5.14
CA GLY A 679 28.64 44.19 4.25
C GLY A 679 28.00 44.38 2.86
N GLN A 680 28.27 45.53 2.28
CA GLN A 680 27.81 45.98 0.95
C GLN A 680 28.37 45.11 -0.19
N PRO A 681 27.75 45.14 -1.39
CA PRO A 681 28.16 44.31 -2.52
C PRO A 681 29.36 44.89 -3.25
N HIS A 682 30.31 44.03 -3.57
CA HIS A 682 31.37 44.29 -4.54
C HIS A 682 31.00 43.66 -5.88
N ASP A 683 30.89 44.53 -6.87
CA ASP A 683 30.89 44.23 -8.30
C ASP A 683 32.26 43.69 -8.72
N SER A 684 32.31 42.57 -9.43
CA SER A 684 33.36 42.30 -10.43
C SER A 684 33.02 41.15 -11.36
N ASN A 685 32.79 41.55 -12.56
CA ASN A 685 32.97 40.94 -13.89
C ASN A 685 33.80 39.65 -14.02
N LYS A 686 33.21 38.77 -14.92
CA LYS A 686 33.83 37.99 -16.00
C LYS A 686 34.99 37.02 -15.69
N GLU A 687 34.79 35.78 -16.06
CA GLU A 687 35.37 35.06 -17.21
C GLU A 687 35.17 33.56 -17.07
N GLU A 688 34.64 33.00 -18.14
CA GLU A 688 34.92 31.76 -18.87
C GLU A 688 35.65 30.59 -18.14
N LEU A 689 34.94 29.49 -17.97
CA LEU A 689 35.22 28.22 -18.70
C LEU A 689 34.09 27.24 -18.42
#